data_c987b132cc7e6e98d485d9e14d6bbd13
#
_entry.id   c987b132cc7e6e98d485d9e14d6bbd13
#
_cell.length_a   1.000
_cell.length_b   1.000
_cell.length_c   1.000
_cell.angle_alpha   90.00
_cell.angle_beta   90.00
_cell.angle_gamma   90.00
#
_symmetry.space_group_name_H-M   'P 1'
#
loop_
_entity.id
_entity.type
_entity.pdbx_description
1 polymer ?
#
loop_
_entity_poly.entity_id
_entity_poly.type
_entity_poly.pdbx_seq_one_letter_code
_entity_poly.pdbx_strand_id
1 'polypeptide(L)'
;MPNSDYSARHLSVLEGLEAVRKRPGMYIGSTDSRGLMHCLWEIIDNSVDEALAGHGDQIEVILHKDNSVEVRDKARGIPVDIEPKTGLSGVEVVFTKLHAGGKFGSGSYAASGGLHGVGASVVNALSERLDVEVDREGKTYAMSFRRGEPGIFDDKSGIAPNNPFKPFEDGSVLREVAKAAKGVSGTRVRYWVDPQIFIKDAHFSTDELVGRARQTAFLVPGLGIGITDERGDDNSRQEFRYQGGIVEYADFLAKDAPLTATWRLSGEGKFTETIPVLDESGNMVSRDVERDCAVEVAVRWGTGYDTELKSYVNIISTPKGGTHVAGFEQALLKALRGQIESNARKLKVGNDKIEKEDVMAGLTAVVTVRLAEPQFEGQTKEVLGTPAVKNIVANVIAKTLGERFNSVKRDDKAQSALLLEKIVAEMKSRISARTHKETQRRKNALESSSLPTKLVDCRTQDTMDSELFIVEGDSALGTAKLARSSDFQALLPIRGKILNVQKASVADMLSNTECASIIQVIGAGSGRSFDLESARYGKVILMSDADVDGAHIRTLLLTLFFRYMRPLVEAGRVFAAVPPLHRVEIINAGSKANEVVYTYSQQELESLLIKLEKQGKRYKEPIQRYKGLGEMDADQLAETTMDRSHRALRRVRVEDAVAAEQVFELLMGNDVAPRRDFIIDSADDFERDRIDA
;
A
#
# COMPACT_ATOMS: atom_id res chain seq x y z
N MET A 1 -34.54 -19.49 -26.54
CA MET A 1 -33.39 -19.58 -25.63
C MET A 1 -32.48 -20.63 -26.21
N PRO A 2 -31.28 -20.33 -26.70
CA PRO A 2 -30.36 -21.37 -27.10
C PRO A 2 -29.86 -22.07 -25.86
N ASN A 3 -30.07 -23.38 -25.79
CA ASN A 3 -29.42 -24.27 -24.85
C ASN A 3 -27.93 -24.07 -24.98
N SER A 4 -27.27 -23.52 -23.97
CA SER A 4 -25.82 -23.56 -23.85
C SER A 4 -25.44 -25.01 -23.63
N ASP A 5 -24.81 -25.60 -24.62
CA ASP A 5 -24.27 -26.96 -24.57
C ASP A 5 -23.01 -26.97 -23.66
N TYR A 6 -23.20 -26.54 -22.39
CA TYR A 6 -22.15 -26.58 -21.38
C TYR A 6 -22.00 -28.01 -20.91
N SER A 7 -21.00 -28.67 -21.45
CA SER A 7 -20.66 -30.05 -21.15
C SER A 7 -19.22 -30.17 -20.62
N ALA A 8 -18.89 -31.30 -20.03
CA ALA A 8 -17.53 -31.59 -19.53
C ALA A 8 -16.43 -31.43 -20.62
N ARG A 9 -16.82 -31.45 -21.91
CA ARG A 9 -15.88 -31.20 -23.03
C ARG A 9 -15.36 -29.76 -23.08
N HIS A 10 -16.02 -28.83 -22.39
CA HIS A 10 -15.60 -27.43 -22.27
C HIS A 10 -14.75 -27.15 -21.03
N LEU A 11 -14.52 -28.18 -20.19
CA LEU A 11 -13.63 -28.10 -19.04
C LEU A 11 -12.20 -28.33 -19.53
N SER A 12 -11.33 -27.32 -19.40
CA SER A 12 -9.88 -27.49 -19.58
C SER A 12 -9.23 -27.71 -18.23
N VAL A 13 -8.57 -28.85 -18.05
CA VAL A 13 -7.72 -29.12 -16.88
C VAL A 13 -6.32 -28.62 -17.22
N LEU A 14 -5.79 -27.74 -16.37
CA LEU A 14 -4.42 -27.23 -16.48
C LEU A 14 -3.60 -27.89 -15.39
N GLU A 15 -2.49 -28.49 -15.75
CA GLU A 15 -1.60 -29.17 -14.82
C GLU A 15 -0.22 -28.49 -14.76
N GLY A 16 0.40 -28.55 -13.60
CA GLY A 16 1.79 -28.11 -13.40
C GLY A 16 2.05 -26.66 -13.82
N LEU A 17 3.16 -26.43 -14.50
CA LEU A 17 3.63 -25.10 -14.91
C LEU A 17 2.79 -24.43 -16.01
N GLU A 18 2.02 -25.21 -16.78
CA GLU A 18 1.10 -24.67 -17.78
C GLU A 18 -0.01 -23.82 -17.14
N ALA A 19 -0.48 -24.25 -15.96
CA ALA A 19 -1.47 -23.49 -15.19
C ALA A 19 -0.93 -22.12 -14.79
N VAL A 20 0.35 -22.03 -14.40
CA VAL A 20 1.03 -20.77 -14.06
C VAL A 20 1.09 -19.85 -15.27
N ARG A 21 1.50 -20.35 -16.43
CA ARG A 21 1.60 -19.57 -17.67
C ARG A 21 0.26 -19.03 -18.14
N LYS A 22 -0.80 -19.81 -18.02
CA LYS A 22 -2.17 -19.39 -18.44
C LYS A 22 -2.82 -18.42 -17.47
N ARG A 23 -2.47 -18.45 -16.19
CA ARG A 23 -3.05 -17.56 -15.16
C ARG A 23 -1.97 -16.98 -14.24
N PRO A 24 -1.00 -16.22 -14.76
CA PRO A 24 0.12 -15.70 -13.98
C PRO A 24 -0.33 -14.80 -12.82
N GLY A 25 -1.40 -14.02 -12.99
CA GLY A 25 -1.93 -13.15 -11.95
C GLY A 25 -2.36 -13.87 -10.66
N MET A 26 -2.65 -15.18 -10.71
CA MET A 26 -2.94 -15.96 -9.49
C MET A 26 -1.70 -16.20 -8.63
N TYR A 27 -0.51 -16.18 -9.23
CA TYR A 27 0.77 -16.53 -8.58
C TYR A 27 1.60 -15.29 -8.28
N ILE A 28 1.62 -14.29 -9.17
CA ILE A 28 2.45 -13.08 -9.05
C ILE A 28 1.63 -11.77 -8.95
N GLY A 29 0.30 -11.87 -8.85
CA GLY A 29 -0.61 -10.74 -8.65
C GLY A 29 -0.90 -9.92 -9.92
N SER A 30 0.10 -9.64 -10.75
CA SER A 30 -0.04 -8.88 -12.00
C SER A 30 1.03 -9.28 -13.02
N THR A 31 0.90 -8.80 -14.26
CA THR A 31 1.90 -8.99 -15.33
C THR A 31 2.59 -7.68 -15.73
N ASP A 32 2.49 -6.66 -14.88
CA ASP A 32 3.21 -5.40 -14.98
C ASP A 32 4.55 -5.43 -14.20
N SER A 33 5.18 -4.27 -13.99
CA SER A 33 6.44 -4.17 -13.23
C SER A 33 6.34 -4.74 -11.82
N ARG A 34 5.16 -4.71 -11.16
CA ARG A 34 4.97 -5.30 -9.82
C ARG A 34 5.09 -6.83 -9.87
N GLY A 35 4.48 -7.47 -10.88
CA GLY A 35 4.63 -8.91 -11.07
C GLY A 35 6.07 -9.31 -11.40
N LEU A 36 6.78 -8.49 -12.20
CA LEU A 36 8.22 -8.67 -12.44
C LEU A 36 9.04 -8.62 -11.15
N MET A 37 8.82 -7.60 -10.34
CA MET A 37 9.48 -7.46 -9.04
C MET A 37 9.13 -8.63 -8.11
N HIS A 38 7.89 -9.13 -8.17
CA HIS A 38 7.51 -10.33 -7.40
C HIS A 38 8.32 -11.55 -7.79
N CYS A 39 8.51 -11.80 -9.09
CA CYS A 39 9.39 -12.88 -9.55
C CYS A 39 10.82 -12.75 -9.00
N LEU A 40 11.37 -11.54 -9.02
CA LEU A 40 12.70 -11.28 -8.48
C LEU A 40 12.79 -11.56 -6.97
N TRP A 41 11.76 -11.13 -6.22
CA TRP A 41 11.69 -11.38 -4.78
C TRP A 41 11.63 -12.87 -4.46
N GLU A 42 10.92 -13.67 -5.20
CA GLU A 42 10.85 -15.13 -4.97
C GLU A 42 12.22 -15.80 -5.08
N ILE A 43 13.09 -15.34 -5.99
CA ILE A 43 14.46 -15.88 -6.10
C ILE A 43 15.36 -15.34 -4.98
N ILE A 44 15.30 -14.04 -4.67
CA ILE A 44 16.07 -13.43 -3.59
C ILE A 44 15.68 -14.03 -2.23
N ASP A 45 14.38 -14.18 -1.95
CA ASP A 45 13.87 -14.71 -0.70
C ASP A 45 14.31 -16.16 -0.46
N ASN A 46 14.55 -16.96 -1.50
CA ASN A 46 15.15 -18.28 -1.34
C ASN A 46 16.58 -18.22 -0.80
N SER A 47 17.39 -17.27 -1.30
CA SER A 47 18.74 -17.04 -0.79
C SER A 47 18.74 -16.44 0.63
N VAL A 48 17.78 -15.59 0.94
CA VAL A 48 17.59 -15.02 2.28
C VAL A 48 17.17 -16.09 3.29
N ASP A 49 16.33 -17.05 2.89
CA ASP A 49 15.93 -18.18 3.74
C ASP A 49 17.13 -19.06 4.12
N GLU A 50 18.09 -19.27 3.22
CA GLU A 50 19.34 -19.94 3.52
C GLU A 50 20.14 -19.15 4.57
N ALA A 51 20.24 -17.83 4.42
CA ALA A 51 20.92 -16.97 5.38
C ALA A 51 20.24 -16.98 6.77
N LEU A 52 18.89 -16.97 6.81
CA LEU A 52 18.11 -17.11 8.04
C LEU A 52 18.34 -18.47 8.73
N ALA A 53 18.59 -19.52 7.95
CA ALA A 53 18.94 -20.83 8.46
C ALA A 53 20.42 -20.93 8.90
N GLY A 54 21.17 -19.84 8.82
CA GLY A 54 22.59 -19.76 9.18
C GLY A 54 23.55 -20.24 8.10
N HIS A 55 23.10 -20.32 6.85
CA HIS A 55 23.89 -20.78 5.72
C HIS A 55 24.09 -19.65 4.70
N GLY A 56 25.33 -19.17 4.63
CA GLY A 56 25.70 -18.05 3.75
C GLY A 56 25.41 -16.67 4.34
N ASP A 57 26.19 -15.69 3.92
CA ASP A 57 26.16 -14.34 4.43
C ASP A 57 26.23 -13.27 3.33
N GLN A 58 26.11 -13.70 2.05
CA GLN A 58 26.20 -12.79 0.92
C GLN A 58 25.26 -13.19 -0.22
N ILE A 59 24.54 -12.21 -0.72
CA ILE A 59 23.66 -12.29 -1.90
C ILE A 59 24.07 -11.18 -2.86
N GLU A 60 24.24 -11.51 -4.14
CA GLU A 60 24.46 -10.54 -5.21
C GLU A 60 23.30 -10.58 -6.20
N VAL A 61 22.75 -9.44 -6.53
CA VAL A 61 21.69 -9.27 -7.53
C VAL A 61 22.23 -8.40 -8.66
N ILE A 62 22.13 -8.89 -9.89
CA ILE A 62 22.66 -8.19 -11.07
C ILE A 62 21.53 -8.01 -12.08
N LEU A 63 21.27 -6.77 -12.45
CA LEU A 63 20.38 -6.41 -13.56
C LEU A 63 21.26 -6.19 -14.79
N HIS A 64 21.26 -7.15 -15.71
CA HIS A 64 22.15 -7.14 -16.87
C HIS A 64 21.63 -6.26 -18.02
N LYS A 65 22.54 -5.81 -18.89
CA LYS A 65 22.22 -5.03 -20.11
C LYS A 65 21.27 -5.73 -21.09
N ASP A 66 21.25 -7.04 -21.08
CA ASP A 66 20.37 -7.87 -21.92
C ASP A 66 18.98 -8.13 -21.30
N ASN A 67 18.61 -7.33 -20.28
CA ASN A 67 17.38 -7.44 -19.50
C ASN A 67 17.23 -8.77 -18.73
N SER A 68 18.28 -9.58 -18.59
CA SER A 68 18.26 -10.68 -17.64
C SER A 68 18.52 -10.19 -16.23
N VAL A 69 18.05 -10.95 -15.27
CA VAL A 69 18.34 -10.78 -13.85
C VAL A 69 19.10 -11.98 -13.33
N GLU A 70 20.10 -11.74 -12.53
CA GLU A 70 20.88 -12.79 -11.92
C GLU A 70 20.92 -12.59 -10.40
N VAL A 71 20.67 -13.68 -9.67
CA VAL A 71 20.79 -13.73 -8.20
C VAL A 71 21.81 -14.81 -7.86
N ARG A 72 22.80 -14.45 -7.05
CA ARG A 72 23.85 -15.35 -6.56
C ARG A 72 23.86 -15.34 -5.05
N ASP A 73 23.99 -16.52 -4.47
CA ASP A 73 24.27 -16.64 -3.03
C ASP A 73 25.52 -17.49 -2.77
N LYS A 74 26.00 -17.41 -1.53
CA LYS A 74 27.09 -18.23 -1.02
C LYS A 74 26.58 -19.15 0.09
N ALA A 75 25.43 -19.80 -0.14
CA ALA A 75 24.80 -20.71 0.80
C ALA A 75 25.22 -22.16 0.56
N ARG A 76 24.39 -23.13 0.99
CA ARG A 76 24.67 -24.56 0.81
C ARG A 76 24.60 -25.05 -0.63
N GLY A 77 23.95 -24.30 -1.51
CA GLY A 77 23.55 -24.75 -2.84
C GLY A 77 22.33 -25.69 -2.82
N ILE A 78 21.48 -25.60 -3.83
CA ILE A 78 20.33 -26.49 -3.99
C ILE A 78 20.82 -27.97 -4.04
N PRO A 79 20.09 -28.92 -3.40
CA PRO A 79 20.42 -30.33 -3.49
C PRO A 79 20.55 -30.82 -4.94
N VAL A 80 21.63 -31.53 -5.25
CA VAL A 80 21.94 -32.03 -6.61
C VAL A 80 21.64 -33.51 -6.75
N ASP A 81 21.43 -34.23 -5.64
CA ASP A 81 21.06 -35.63 -5.57
C ASP A 81 19.64 -35.87 -6.10
N ILE A 82 19.35 -37.14 -6.38
CA ILE A 82 18.05 -37.55 -6.92
C ILE A 82 17.01 -37.62 -5.80
N GLU A 83 15.89 -36.96 -5.97
CA GLU A 83 14.75 -37.05 -5.05
C GLU A 83 14.02 -38.40 -5.28
N PRO A 84 13.87 -39.24 -4.24
CA PRO A 84 13.43 -40.62 -4.40
C PRO A 84 12.02 -40.81 -4.97
N LYS A 85 11.09 -39.90 -4.75
CA LYS A 85 9.70 -40.01 -5.21
C LYS A 85 9.53 -39.66 -6.68
N THR A 86 10.26 -38.63 -7.12
CA THR A 86 10.14 -38.12 -8.49
C THR A 86 11.16 -38.69 -9.44
N GLY A 87 12.29 -39.20 -8.93
CA GLY A 87 13.41 -39.66 -9.75
C GLY A 87 14.19 -38.52 -10.43
N LEU A 88 13.90 -37.26 -10.05
CA LEU A 88 14.51 -36.03 -10.61
C LEU A 88 15.58 -35.48 -9.68
N SER A 89 16.54 -34.72 -10.21
CA SER A 89 17.48 -33.99 -9.37
C SER A 89 16.78 -32.96 -8.51
N GLY A 90 17.32 -32.67 -7.31
CA GLY A 90 16.78 -31.65 -6.43
C GLY A 90 16.64 -30.28 -7.13
N VAL A 91 17.58 -29.91 -8.01
CA VAL A 91 17.51 -28.69 -8.83
C VAL A 91 16.28 -28.73 -9.72
N GLU A 92 16.03 -29.80 -10.43
CA GLU A 92 14.87 -29.92 -11.31
C GLU A 92 13.56 -29.91 -10.53
N VAL A 93 13.50 -30.58 -9.39
CA VAL A 93 12.31 -30.60 -8.53
C VAL A 93 11.94 -29.18 -8.08
N VAL A 94 12.91 -28.39 -7.64
CA VAL A 94 12.69 -27.00 -7.18
C VAL A 94 12.14 -26.10 -8.30
N PHE A 95 12.62 -26.29 -9.54
CA PHE A 95 12.23 -25.41 -10.65
C PHE A 95 11.06 -25.93 -11.49
N THR A 96 10.67 -27.20 -11.39
CA THR A 96 9.58 -27.76 -12.23
C THR A 96 8.36 -28.24 -11.46
N LYS A 97 8.48 -28.51 -10.17
CA LYS A 97 7.35 -29.00 -9.37
C LYS A 97 6.76 -27.91 -8.49
N LEU A 98 5.46 -27.71 -8.59
CA LEU A 98 4.72 -26.85 -7.65
C LEU A 98 4.61 -27.57 -6.30
N HIS A 99 4.65 -26.79 -5.22
CA HIS A 99 4.57 -27.29 -3.85
C HIS A 99 5.68 -28.31 -3.50
N ALA A 100 6.88 -28.09 -4.04
CA ALA A 100 8.06 -28.89 -3.75
C ALA A 100 9.15 -28.03 -3.09
N GLY A 101 9.85 -28.58 -2.11
CA GLY A 101 10.98 -27.92 -1.45
C GLY A 101 11.25 -28.44 -0.06
N GLY A 102 12.46 -28.23 0.44
CA GLY A 102 12.91 -28.65 1.78
C GLY A 102 12.26 -27.89 2.95
N LYS A 103 11.39 -26.92 2.67
CA LYS A 103 10.71 -26.07 3.66
C LYS A 103 9.45 -26.72 4.27
N PHE A 104 8.99 -27.86 3.71
CA PHE A 104 7.81 -28.61 4.19
C PHE A 104 8.13 -29.70 5.21
N GLY A 105 9.41 -29.96 5.51
CA GLY A 105 9.86 -30.99 6.45
C GLY A 105 10.30 -30.41 7.78
N SER A 106 10.00 -31.10 8.88
CA SER A 106 10.44 -30.73 10.21
C SER A 106 11.98 -30.87 10.32
N GLY A 107 12.72 -29.77 10.22
CA GLY A 107 14.10 -29.77 10.65
C GLY A 107 15.11 -28.89 9.92
N SER A 108 14.84 -28.41 8.71
CA SER A 108 15.85 -27.64 7.96
C SER A 108 15.70 -26.14 8.06
N TYR A 109 14.51 -25.60 8.37
CA TYR A 109 14.23 -24.18 8.48
C TYR A 109 13.30 -23.90 9.64
N ALA A 110 13.80 -23.23 10.69
CA ALA A 110 13.01 -22.81 11.85
C ALA A 110 12.07 -21.63 11.53
N ALA A 111 12.44 -20.82 10.53
CA ALA A 111 11.63 -19.72 10.01
C ALA A 111 11.98 -19.52 8.54
N SER A 112 11.00 -19.26 7.69
CA SER A 112 11.19 -19.06 6.26
C SER A 112 10.22 -17.99 5.74
N GLY A 113 10.66 -17.21 4.76
CA GLY A 113 9.81 -16.28 3.99
C GLY A 113 9.03 -17.01 2.90
N GLY A 114 9.59 -18.05 2.31
CA GLY A 114 8.97 -18.88 1.28
C GLY A 114 8.08 -19.97 1.87
N LEU A 115 6.78 -19.72 2.02
CA LEU A 115 5.84 -20.63 2.70
C LEU A 115 5.18 -21.66 1.77
N HIS A 116 5.15 -21.42 0.47
CA HIS A 116 4.32 -22.22 -0.46
C HIS A 116 5.11 -23.19 -1.34
N GLY A 117 6.45 -23.07 -1.40
CA GLY A 117 7.29 -23.93 -2.24
C GLY A 117 6.98 -23.86 -3.73
N VAL A 118 6.52 -22.70 -4.20
CA VAL A 118 6.14 -22.50 -5.62
C VAL A 118 6.96 -21.40 -6.30
N GLY A 119 7.65 -20.53 -5.55
CA GLY A 119 8.27 -19.32 -6.10
C GLY A 119 9.23 -19.60 -7.25
N ALA A 120 10.22 -20.47 -7.07
CA ALA A 120 11.22 -20.78 -8.09
C ALA A 120 10.58 -21.41 -9.35
N SER A 121 9.64 -22.33 -9.18
CA SER A 121 8.94 -22.99 -10.29
C SER A 121 8.01 -22.03 -11.04
N VAL A 122 7.39 -21.07 -10.34
CA VAL A 122 6.60 -20.00 -10.95
C VAL A 122 7.49 -19.08 -11.77
N VAL A 123 8.65 -18.64 -11.25
CA VAL A 123 9.60 -17.81 -12.00
C VAL A 123 10.08 -18.53 -13.25
N ASN A 124 10.42 -19.83 -13.13
CA ASN A 124 10.81 -20.65 -14.27
C ASN A 124 9.71 -20.72 -15.34
N ALA A 125 8.47 -20.96 -14.95
CA ALA A 125 7.33 -21.01 -15.86
C ALA A 125 7.10 -19.69 -16.61
N LEU A 126 7.38 -18.54 -15.95
CA LEU A 126 7.18 -17.19 -16.49
C LEU A 126 8.43 -16.61 -17.16
N SER A 127 9.50 -17.40 -17.27
CA SER A 127 10.74 -17.01 -17.93
C SER A 127 10.80 -17.59 -19.34
N GLU A 128 11.31 -16.83 -20.31
CA GLU A 128 11.64 -17.34 -21.64
C GLU A 128 12.85 -18.30 -21.55
N ARG A 129 13.84 -17.93 -20.72
CA ARG A 129 14.99 -18.75 -20.37
C ARG A 129 15.30 -18.58 -18.88
N LEU A 130 15.69 -19.68 -18.24
CA LEU A 130 16.22 -19.67 -16.88
C LEU A 130 17.40 -20.63 -16.82
N ASP A 131 18.52 -20.14 -16.32
CA ASP A 131 19.75 -20.91 -16.12
C ASP A 131 20.06 -20.99 -14.62
N VAL A 132 20.34 -22.19 -14.13
CA VAL A 132 20.72 -22.45 -12.74
C VAL A 132 22.09 -23.06 -12.71
N GLU A 133 22.97 -22.53 -11.87
CA GLU A 133 24.25 -23.16 -11.53
C GLU A 133 24.33 -23.32 -10.01
N VAL A 134 24.82 -24.49 -9.58
CA VAL A 134 24.97 -24.85 -8.17
C VAL A 134 26.39 -25.34 -7.92
N ASP A 135 27.08 -24.63 -7.04
CA ASP A 135 28.36 -25.07 -6.51
C ASP A 135 28.13 -25.89 -5.26
N ARG A 136 28.48 -27.20 -5.37
CA ARG A 136 28.30 -28.13 -4.27
C ARG A 136 29.31 -29.28 -4.37
N GLU A 137 29.85 -29.70 -3.23
CA GLU A 137 30.77 -30.86 -3.15
C GLU A 137 32.00 -30.78 -4.07
N GLY A 138 32.51 -29.57 -4.29
CA GLY A 138 33.67 -29.29 -5.13
C GLY A 138 33.41 -29.34 -6.64
N LYS A 139 32.16 -29.30 -7.05
CA LYS A 139 31.69 -29.31 -8.43
C LYS A 139 30.70 -28.22 -8.68
N THR A 140 30.65 -27.73 -9.92
CA THR A 140 29.62 -26.84 -10.40
C THR A 140 28.66 -27.61 -11.31
N TYR A 141 27.41 -27.64 -10.92
CA TYR A 141 26.33 -28.26 -11.69
C TYR A 141 25.51 -27.21 -12.39
N ALA A 142 25.01 -27.52 -13.60
CA ALA A 142 24.15 -26.57 -14.33
C ALA A 142 22.95 -27.26 -14.96
N MET A 143 21.83 -26.54 -14.98
CA MET A 143 20.61 -26.92 -15.67
C MET A 143 19.97 -25.64 -16.27
N SER A 144 19.42 -25.80 -17.48
CA SER A 144 18.74 -24.71 -18.19
C SER A 144 17.30 -25.09 -18.50
N PHE A 145 16.45 -24.07 -18.54
CA PHE A 145 15.02 -24.23 -18.78
C PHE A 145 14.54 -23.23 -19.82
N ARG A 146 13.59 -23.66 -20.65
CA ARG A 146 12.82 -22.79 -21.52
C ARG A 146 11.35 -22.87 -21.14
N ARG A 147 10.78 -21.77 -20.63
CA ARG A 147 9.34 -21.69 -20.25
C ARG A 147 8.91 -22.82 -19.32
N GLY A 148 9.78 -23.17 -18.37
CA GLY A 148 9.55 -24.25 -17.42
C GLY A 148 10.05 -25.62 -17.86
N GLU A 149 10.39 -25.85 -19.13
CA GLU A 149 10.83 -27.11 -19.67
C GLU A 149 12.35 -27.24 -19.57
N PRO A 150 12.90 -28.34 -18.96
CA PRO A 150 14.34 -28.54 -18.83
C PRO A 150 14.96 -29.00 -20.17
N GLY A 151 16.17 -28.49 -20.47
CA GLY A 151 16.86 -28.88 -21.72
C GLY A 151 18.21 -28.18 -21.87
N ILE A 152 18.67 -28.11 -23.12
CA ILE A 152 19.99 -27.58 -23.49
C ILE A 152 19.83 -26.48 -24.53
N PHE A 153 20.46 -25.32 -24.28
CA PHE A 153 20.60 -24.23 -25.27
C PHE A 153 21.89 -24.41 -26.08
N ASP A 154 21.84 -24.08 -27.37
CA ASP A 154 23.06 -23.97 -28.20
C ASP A 154 23.62 -22.52 -28.06
N ASP A 155 24.52 -22.35 -27.11
CA ASP A 155 25.10 -21.04 -26.73
C ASP A 155 26.42 -20.74 -27.45
N LYS A 156 26.70 -21.35 -28.61
CA LYS A 156 27.94 -21.12 -29.37
C LYS A 156 28.18 -19.67 -29.77
N SER A 157 27.09 -18.90 -29.92
CA SER A 157 27.14 -17.46 -30.30
C SER A 157 26.99 -16.52 -29.11
N GLY A 158 27.02 -17.04 -27.88
CA GLY A 158 26.77 -16.31 -26.65
C GLY A 158 25.42 -16.68 -26.02
N ILE A 159 25.27 -16.35 -24.74
CA ILE A 159 24.07 -16.69 -23.96
C ILE A 159 22.95 -15.70 -24.34
N ALA A 160 21.84 -16.21 -24.87
CA ALA A 160 20.65 -15.43 -25.20
C ALA A 160 19.37 -16.26 -25.02
N PRO A 161 18.23 -15.61 -24.70
CA PRO A 161 16.98 -16.34 -24.42
C PRO A 161 16.37 -17.01 -25.67
N ASN A 162 16.68 -16.49 -26.85
CA ASN A 162 16.18 -16.98 -28.13
C ASN A 162 17.08 -18.00 -28.81
N ASN A 163 18.18 -18.45 -28.18
CA ASN A 163 19.06 -19.47 -28.73
C ASN A 163 18.31 -20.76 -29.01
N PRO A 164 18.75 -21.59 -29.99
CA PRO A 164 18.15 -22.90 -30.20
C PRO A 164 18.13 -23.72 -28.92
N PHE A 165 16.99 -24.36 -28.65
CA PHE A 165 16.79 -25.14 -27.43
C PHE A 165 16.34 -26.53 -27.78
N LYS A 166 16.92 -27.50 -27.13
CA LYS A 166 16.54 -28.92 -27.21
C LYS A 166 16.09 -29.41 -25.85
N PRO A 167 14.78 -29.72 -25.66
CA PRO A 167 14.30 -30.31 -24.40
C PRO A 167 14.92 -31.72 -24.23
N PHE A 168 14.95 -32.20 -22.99
CA PHE A 168 15.33 -33.57 -22.71
C PHE A 168 14.20 -34.52 -23.13
N GLU A 169 14.53 -35.60 -23.88
CA GLU A 169 13.56 -36.58 -24.40
C GLU A 169 13.35 -37.75 -23.44
N ASP A 170 14.44 -38.27 -22.83
CA ASP A 170 14.46 -39.47 -21.98
C ASP A 170 15.08 -39.16 -20.59
N GLY A 171 14.38 -38.35 -19.78
CA GLY A 171 14.87 -37.94 -18.47
C GLY A 171 15.85 -36.78 -18.55
N SER A 172 15.83 -35.95 -17.54
CA SER A 172 16.70 -34.77 -17.48
C SER A 172 18.07 -35.14 -16.90
N VAL A 173 19.08 -34.40 -17.33
CA VAL A 173 20.46 -34.56 -16.84
C VAL A 173 20.95 -33.26 -16.24
N LEU A 174 21.18 -33.28 -14.92
CA LEU A 174 21.93 -32.23 -14.26
C LEU A 174 23.42 -32.38 -14.66
N ARG A 175 23.95 -31.35 -15.37
CA ARG A 175 25.30 -31.42 -15.97
C ARG A 175 26.35 -30.92 -14.99
N GLU A 176 27.44 -31.69 -14.80
CA GLU A 176 28.68 -31.19 -14.20
C GLU A 176 29.42 -30.34 -15.25
N VAL A 177 29.55 -29.03 -15.02
CA VAL A 177 30.14 -28.10 -15.99
C VAL A 177 31.53 -27.61 -15.62
N ALA A 178 31.86 -27.61 -14.32
CA ALA A 178 33.15 -27.19 -13.82
C ALA A 178 33.49 -27.81 -12.45
N LYS A 179 34.72 -27.62 -12.01
CA LYS A 179 35.15 -27.89 -10.63
C LYS A 179 35.00 -26.61 -9.82
N ALA A 180 34.26 -26.66 -8.74
CA ALA A 180 34.22 -25.59 -7.76
C ALA A 180 35.46 -25.59 -6.87
N ALA A 181 35.90 -24.45 -6.42
CA ALA A 181 37.00 -24.33 -5.48
C ALA A 181 36.62 -25.01 -4.15
N LYS A 182 37.61 -25.53 -3.42
CA LYS A 182 37.37 -26.23 -2.16
C LYS A 182 36.71 -25.30 -1.13
N GLY A 183 35.56 -25.70 -0.59
CA GLY A 183 34.81 -24.93 0.38
C GLY A 183 33.88 -23.87 -0.21
N VAL A 184 33.81 -23.75 -1.53
CA VAL A 184 32.83 -22.90 -2.23
C VAL A 184 31.54 -23.70 -2.40
N SER A 185 30.42 -23.10 -1.98
CA SER A 185 29.07 -23.56 -2.24
C SER A 185 28.14 -22.38 -2.46
N GLY A 186 27.06 -22.59 -3.17
CA GLY A 186 26.06 -21.56 -3.43
C GLY A 186 25.20 -21.88 -4.64
N THR A 187 24.27 -20.99 -4.91
CA THR A 187 23.38 -21.07 -6.08
C THR A 187 23.45 -19.79 -6.88
N ARG A 188 23.42 -19.92 -8.19
CA ARG A 188 23.29 -18.81 -9.13
C ARG A 188 22.12 -19.09 -10.04
N VAL A 189 21.15 -18.17 -10.07
CA VAL A 189 19.97 -18.22 -10.93
C VAL A 189 19.98 -17.00 -11.83
N ARG A 190 20.02 -17.20 -13.14
CA ARG A 190 19.88 -16.13 -14.13
C ARG A 190 18.66 -16.42 -15.00
N TYR A 191 17.81 -15.40 -15.20
CA TYR A 191 16.61 -15.60 -16.00
C TYR A 191 16.25 -14.37 -16.85
N TRP A 192 15.58 -14.62 -17.95
CA TRP A 192 14.97 -13.66 -18.85
C TRP A 192 13.46 -13.87 -18.79
N VAL A 193 12.73 -12.82 -18.47
CA VAL A 193 11.26 -12.91 -18.40
C VAL A 193 10.66 -13.13 -19.77
N ASP A 194 9.55 -13.89 -19.84
CA ASP A 194 8.89 -14.17 -21.10
C ASP A 194 8.04 -12.97 -21.58
N PRO A 195 8.39 -12.34 -22.73
CA PRO A 195 7.63 -11.22 -23.26
C PRO A 195 6.22 -11.59 -23.73
N GLN A 196 5.88 -12.89 -23.79
CA GLN A 196 4.51 -13.34 -24.06
C GLN A 196 3.60 -13.21 -22.83
N ILE A 197 4.17 -13.09 -21.63
CA ILE A 197 3.44 -13.03 -20.35
C ILE A 197 3.36 -11.60 -19.83
N PHE A 198 4.51 -10.93 -19.80
CA PHE A 198 4.59 -9.59 -19.23
C PHE A 198 4.25 -8.50 -20.26
N ILE A 199 3.61 -7.44 -19.81
CA ILE A 199 3.31 -6.29 -20.66
C ILE A 199 4.61 -5.63 -21.12
N LYS A 200 4.56 -4.99 -22.31
CA LYS A 200 5.75 -4.45 -22.98
C LYS A 200 6.53 -3.41 -22.16
N ASP A 201 5.82 -2.64 -21.31
CA ASP A 201 6.40 -1.57 -20.50
C ASP A 201 6.83 -2.04 -19.10
N ALA A 202 6.67 -3.33 -18.79
CA ALA A 202 7.11 -3.89 -17.53
C ALA A 202 8.64 -3.88 -17.44
N HIS A 203 9.16 -3.36 -16.33
CA HIS A 203 10.61 -3.25 -16.10
C HIS A 203 10.95 -3.47 -14.62
N PHE A 204 12.17 -3.90 -14.36
CA PHE A 204 12.68 -4.02 -12.99
C PHE A 204 13.03 -2.64 -12.44
N SER A 205 12.46 -2.29 -11.28
CA SER A 205 12.72 -1.03 -10.59
C SER A 205 13.95 -1.18 -9.68
N THR A 206 15.02 -0.44 -9.98
CA THR A 206 16.24 -0.42 -9.15
C THR A 206 15.96 0.20 -7.79
N ASP A 207 15.15 1.26 -7.71
CA ASP A 207 14.84 1.93 -6.45
C ASP A 207 14.05 1.01 -5.49
N GLU A 208 13.08 0.27 -6.02
CA GLU A 208 12.32 -0.71 -5.23
C GLU A 208 13.23 -1.85 -4.77
N LEU A 209 14.11 -2.35 -5.65
CA LEU A 209 15.09 -3.37 -5.32
C LEU A 209 16.03 -2.92 -4.20
N VAL A 210 16.60 -1.72 -4.33
CA VAL A 210 17.48 -1.10 -3.33
C VAL A 210 16.76 -0.91 -2.00
N GLY A 211 15.54 -0.41 -2.02
CA GLY A 211 14.72 -0.21 -0.81
C GLY A 211 14.50 -1.51 -0.04
N ARG A 212 14.07 -2.57 -0.74
CA ARG A 212 13.80 -3.88 -0.10
C ARG A 212 15.07 -4.62 0.29
N ALA A 213 16.14 -4.55 -0.51
CA ALA A 213 17.43 -5.17 -0.15
C ALA A 213 18.00 -4.56 1.13
N ARG A 214 17.96 -3.21 1.27
CA ARG A 214 18.34 -2.51 2.49
C ARG A 214 17.50 -2.98 3.68
N GLN A 215 16.19 -3.04 3.52
CA GLN A 215 15.27 -3.54 4.56
C GLN A 215 15.63 -4.98 4.97
N THR A 216 15.83 -5.88 4.01
CA THR A 216 16.19 -7.28 4.27
C THR A 216 17.53 -7.40 4.98
N ALA A 217 18.53 -6.60 4.60
CA ALA A 217 19.83 -6.58 5.26
C ALA A 217 19.74 -6.12 6.74
N PHE A 218 18.82 -5.24 7.09
CA PHE A 218 18.53 -4.91 8.48
C PHE A 218 17.84 -6.05 9.24
N LEU A 219 16.94 -6.80 8.58
CA LEU A 219 16.18 -7.88 9.21
C LEU A 219 17.01 -9.15 9.44
N VAL A 220 18.11 -9.31 8.70
CA VAL A 220 19.03 -10.46 8.79
C VAL A 220 20.44 -9.93 9.10
N PRO A 221 20.78 -9.72 10.38
CA PRO A 221 22.07 -9.15 10.77
C PRO A 221 23.26 -9.93 10.21
N GLY A 222 24.21 -9.20 9.61
CA GLY A 222 25.40 -9.78 9.00
C GLY A 222 25.24 -10.22 7.54
N LEU A 223 24.02 -10.33 7.01
CA LEU A 223 23.78 -10.59 5.60
C LEU A 223 24.19 -9.38 4.76
N GLY A 224 25.08 -9.60 3.79
CA GLY A 224 25.43 -8.64 2.74
C GLY A 224 24.56 -8.85 1.51
N ILE A 225 23.93 -7.79 1.03
CA ILE A 225 23.16 -7.82 -0.22
C ILE A 225 23.77 -6.76 -1.15
N GLY A 226 24.42 -7.21 -2.22
CA GLY A 226 24.96 -6.39 -3.30
C GLY A 226 23.95 -6.28 -4.44
N ILE A 227 23.78 -5.07 -4.96
CA ILE A 227 22.98 -4.81 -6.16
C ILE A 227 23.88 -4.16 -7.18
N THR A 228 23.92 -4.73 -8.39
CA THR A 228 24.60 -4.16 -9.55
C THR A 228 23.60 -3.94 -10.66
N ASP A 229 23.45 -2.70 -11.11
CA ASP A 229 22.62 -2.38 -12.28
C ASP A 229 23.56 -2.02 -13.46
N GLU A 230 23.60 -2.91 -14.45
CA GLU A 230 24.42 -2.78 -15.65
C GLU A 230 23.66 -2.18 -16.84
N ARG A 231 22.37 -1.87 -16.70
CA ARG A 231 21.49 -1.42 -17.79
C ARG A 231 21.80 0.00 -18.25
N GLY A 232 22.33 0.84 -17.36
CA GLY A 232 22.77 2.20 -17.67
C GLY A 232 24.21 2.23 -18.20
N ASP A 233 24.67 3.44 -18.56
CA ASP A 233 26.06 3.67 -19.01
C ASP A 233 27.06 3.57 -17.86
N ASP A 234 26.66 4.02 -16.66
CA ASP A 234 27.44 3.89 -15.43
C ASP A 234 26.93 2.68 -14.64
N ASN A 235 27.74 1.63 -14.54
CA ASN A 235 27.41 0.48 -13.72
C ASN A 235 27.30 0.91 -12.25
N SER A 236 26.07 1.04 -11.76
CA SER A 236 25.84 1.39 -10.36
C SER A 236 25.94 0.13 -9.49
N ARG A 237 26.75 0.19 -8.44
CA ARG A 237 26.81 -0.88 -7.44
C ARG A 237 26.50 -0.31 -6.06
N GLN A 238 25.60 -0.95 -5.34
CA GLN A 238 25.28 -0.65 -3.95
C GLN A 238 25.36 -1.93 -3.13
N GLU A 239 25.87 -1.83 -1.91
CA GLU A 239 25.95 -2.97 -0.98
C GLU A 239 25.37 -2.57 0.37
N PHE A 240 24.58 -3.45 0.94
CA PHE A 240 23.94 -3.29 2.23
C PHE A 240 24.35 -4.43 3.15
N ARG A 241 24.94 -4.08 4.29
CA ARG A 241 25.29 -5.03 5.35
C ARG A 241 25.22 -4.32 6.70
N TYR A 242 24.38 -4.81 7.57
CA TYR A 242 24.14 -4.22 8.90
C TYR A 242 24.35 -5.26 9.98
N GLN A 243 25.03 -4.88 11.06
CA GLN A 243 25.30 -5.77 12.19
C GLN A 243 24.35 -5.54 13.35
N GLY A 244 23.82 -4.32 13.48
CA GLY A 244 22.91 -3.92 14.56
C GLY A 244 21.47 -4.44 14.38
N GLY A 245 21.16 -5.01 13.21
CA GLY A 245 19.87 -5.60 12.95
C GLY A 245 18.72 -4.59 13.05
N ILE A 246 17.61 -5.00 13.67
CA ILE A 246 16.42 -4.15 13.79
C ILE A 246 16.62 -2.92 14.68
N VAL A 247 17.65 -2.91 15.53
CA VAL A 247 18.02 -1.72 16.32
C VAL A 247 18.56 -0.64 15.40
N GLU A 248 19.50 -0.99 14.55
CA GLU A 248 20.06 -0.10 13.53
C GLU A 248 18.99 0.32 12.52
N TYR A 249 18.04 -0.58 12.21
CA TYR A 249 16.93 -0.27 11.35
C TYR A 249 15.98 0.76 11.96
N ALA A 250 15.65 0.64 13.24
CA ALA A 250 14.83 1.63 13.94
C ALA A 250 15.52 3.00 13.99
N ASP A 251 16.85 3.03 14.17
CA ASP A 251 17.64 4.28 14.09
C ASP A 251 17.64 4.88 12.69
N PHE A 252 17.70 4.05 11.64
CA PHE A 252 17.62 4.49 10.26
C PHE A 252 16.25 5.08 9.90
N LEU A 253 15.17 4.48 10.41
CA LEU A 253 13.79 4.92 10.15
C LEU A 253 13.44 6.22 10.88
N ALA A 254 14.12 6.50 11.97
CA ALA A 254 13.77 7.64 12.82
C ALA A 254 14.17 8.97 12.18
N LYS A 255 13.20 9.86 12.08
CA LYS A 255 13.35 11.18 11.47
C LYS A 255 13.75 12.27 12.46
N ASP A 256 13.51 12.03 13.76
CA ASP A 256 13.68 13.02 14.82
C ASP A 256 14.92 12.76 15.66
N ALA A 257 15.31 13.81 16.40
CA ALA A 257 16.34 13.67 17.43
C ALA A 257 15.89 12.64 18.50
N PRO A 258 16.79 11.76 18.97
CA PRO A 258 16.45 10.73 19.94
C PRO A 258 16.15 11.33 21.32
N LEU A 259 15.04 10.93 21.90
CA LEU A 259 14.74 11.14 23.33
C LEU A 259 15.28 9.98 24.17
N THR A 260 15.17 8.76 23.65
CA THR A 260 15.74 7.55 24.24
C THR A 260 16.72 6.93 23.26
N ALA A 261 17.67 6.13 23.76
CA ALA A 261 18.37 5.17 22.91
C ALA A 261 17.36 4.17 22.33
N THR A 262 17.75 3.47 21.30
CA THR A 262 16.93 2.39 20.74
C THR A 262 17.02 1.16 21.63
N TRP A 263 15.89 0.72 22.15
CA TRP A 263 15.81 -0.43 23.03
C TRP A 263 15.48 -1.68 22.23
N ARG A 264 16.26 -2.73 22.46
CA ARG A 264 15.96 -4.07 21.94
C ARG A 264 15.19 -4.84 22.99
N LEU A 265 14.01 -5.33 22.65
CA LEU A 265 13.14 -6.15 23.47
C LEU A 265 13.02 -7.51 22.77
N SER A 266 13.54 -8.57 23.38
CA SER A 266 13.59 -9.88 22.73
C SER A 266 13.26 -11.01 23.68
N GLY A 267 12.70 -12.09 23.15
CA GLY A 267 12.38 -13.29 23.89
C GLY A 267 11.71 -14.33 23.01
N GLU A 268 11.39 -15.45 23.61
CA GLU A 268 10.80 -16.59 22.94
C GLU A 268 9.56 -17.05 23.69
N GLY A 269 8.65 -17.68 22.97
CA GLY A 269 7.50 -18.37 23.54
C GLY A 269 7.11 -19.57 22.70
N LYS A 270 6.34 -20.45 23.30
CA LYS A 270 5.83 -21.66 22.65
C LYS A 270 4.32 -21.65 22.65
N PHE A 271 3.73 -22.28 21.64
CA PHE A 271 2.29 -22.52 21.57
C PHE A 271 2.01 -23.85 20.91
N THR A 272 0.88 -24.44 21.25
CA THR A 272 0.41 -25.69 20.62
C THR A 272 -0.59 -25.33 19.55
N GLU A 273 -0.40 -25.92 18.37
CA GLU A 273 -1.32 -25.80 17.23
C GLU A 273 -1.84 -27.19 16.86
N THR A 274 -3.16 -27.33 16.76
CA THR A 274 -3.78 -28.57 16.31
C THR A 274 -3.87 -28.54 14.80
N ILE A 275 -3.07 -29.36 14.12
CA ILE A 275 -3.02 -29.45 12.66
C ILE A 275 -3.62 -30.75 12.16
N PRO A 276 -4.32 -30.75 11.01
CA PRO A 276 -4.72 -31.98 10.34
C PRO A 276 -3.50 -32.62 9.65
N VAL A 277 -3.24 -33.89 9.97
CA VAL A 277 -2.15 -34.67 9.39
C VAL A 277 -2.72 -35.95 8.79
N LEU A 278 -2.24 -36.37 7.62
CA LEU A 278 -2.57 -37.67 7.04
C LEU A 278 -1.87 -38.79 7.84
N ASP A 279 -2.67 -39.74 8.35
CA ASP A 279 -2.11 -40.96 8.93
C ASP A 279 -1.59 -41.94 7.84
N GLU A 280 -0.98 -43.03 8.26
CA GLU A 280 -0.46 -44.08 7.34
C GLU A 280 -1.56 -44.73 6.48
N SER A 281 -2.81 -44.60 6.87
CA SER A 281 -4.00 -45.10 6.19
C SER A 281 -4.65 -44.09 5.26
N GLY A 282 -4.10 -42.87 5.16
CA GLY A 282 -4.63 -41.77 4.35
C GLY A 282 -5.82 -41.02 4.96
N ASN A 283 -6.13 -41.21 6.25
CA ASN A 283 -7.17 -40.44 6.94
C ASN A 283 -6.59 -39.18 7.54
N MET A 284 -7.43 -38.11 7.58
CA MET A 284 -7.07 -36.87 8.27
C MET A 284 -7.27 -37.04 9.76
N VAL A 285 -6.20 -36.98 10.54
CA VAL A 285 -6.23 -36.98 12.00
C VAL A 285 -5.69 -35.67 12.55
N SER A 286 -6.30 -35.16 13.60
CA SER A 286 -5.84 -33.96 14.29
C SER A 286 -4.64 -34.31 15.17
N ARG A 287 -3.53 -33.58 15.01
CA ARG A 287 -2.32 -33.74 15.82
C ARG A 287 -1.92 -32.40 16.43
N ASP A 288 -1.63 -32.44 17.71
CA ASP A 288 -1.07 -31.27 18.39
C ASP A 288 0.43 -31.19 18.13
N VAL A 289 0.86 -30.03 17.61
CA VAL A 289 2.26 -29.73 17.32
C VAL A 289 2.69 -28.52 18.14
N GLU A 290 3.78 -28.66 18.90
CA GLU A 290 4.39 -27.52 19.58
C GLU A 290 5.17 -26.67 18.57
N ARG A 291 4.93 -25.35 18.61
CA ARG A 291 5.57 -24.37 17.74
C ARG A 291 6.33 -23.35 18.57
N ASP A 292 7.53 -23.02 18.14
CA ASP A 292 8.31 -21.94 18.71
C ASP A 292 7.99 -20.61 18.03
N CYS A 293 7.99 -19.53 18.81
CA CYS A 293 7.85 -18.16 18.32
C CYS A 293 8.91 -17.29 18.97
N ALA A 294 9.88 -16.82 18.17
CA ALA A 294 10.85 -15.84 18.62
C ALA A 294 10.31 -14.44 18.33
N VAL A 295 10.45 -13.55 19.30
CA VAL A 295 10.00 -12.14 19.24
C VAL A 295 11.20 -11.25 19.37
N GLU A 296 11.33 -10.29 18.48
CA GLU A 296 12.36 -9.27 18.54
C GLU A 296 11.76 -7.92 18.14
N VAL A 297 11.87 -6.94 19.01
CA VAL A 297 11.31 -5.60 18.82
C VAL A 297 12.37 -4.57 19.13
N ALA A 298 12.54 -3.59 18.25
CA ALA A 298 13.31 -2.38 18.49
C ALA A 298 12.36 -1.19 18.65
N VAL A 299 12.55 -0.42 19.73
CA VAL A 299 11.75 0.77 20.00
C VAL A 299 12.63 1.93 20.41
N ARG A 300 12.31 3.12 19.91
CA ARG A 300 12.86 4.38 20.41
C ARG A 300 11.80 5.47 20.35
N TRP A 301 11.93 6.45 21.22
CA TRP A 301 11.13 7.68 21.12
C TRP A 301 12.01 8.85 20.72
N GLY A 302 11.50 9.62 19.79
CA GLY A 302 12.07 10.89 19.37
C GLY A 302 11.38 12.08 20.03
N THR A 303 11.87 13.29 19.72
CA THR A 303 11.30 14.55 20.21
C THR A 303 10.04 14.97 19.47
N GLY A 304 9.78 14.38 18.29
CA GLY A 304 8.60 14.66 17.45
C GLY A 304 7.34 13.94 17.91
N TYR A 305 6.34 13.95 17.05
CA TYR A 305 4.99 13.41 17.30
C TYR A 305 4.64 12.25 16.38
N ASP A 306 5.34 12.11 15.25
CA ASP A 306 5.04 11.10 14.24
C ASP A 306 5.36 9.70 14.77
N THR A 307 4.50 8.75 14.44
CA THR A 307 4.70 7.34 14.77
C THR A 307 5.17 6.61 13.52
N GLU A 308 6.33 5.95 13.59
CA GLU A 308 6.82 5.06 12.55
C GLU A 308 6.85 3.64 13.08
N LEU A 309 5.95 2.77 12.60
CA LEU A 309 5.88 1.37 13.01
C LEU A 309 6.00 0.49 11.79
N LYS A 310 7.05 -0.32 11.76
CA LYS A 310 7.24 -1.38 10.77
C LYS A 310 7.09 -2.74 11.44
N SER A 311 6.40 -3.66 10.78
CA SER A 311 6.19 -4.99 11.32
C SER A 311 6.49 -6.08 10.30
N TYR A 312 7.03 -7.18 10.80
CA TYR A 312 7.50 -8.29 9.98
C TYR A 312 7.20 -9.64 10.63
N VAL A 313 6.93 -10.61 9.80
CA VAL A 313 6.83 -12.02 10.16
C VAL A 313 7.89 -12.78 9.36
N ASN A 314 8.87 -13.36 10.03
CA ASN A 314 10.10 -13.83 9.42
C ASN A 314 10.82 -12.65 8.74
N ILE A 315 10.73 -12.53 7.41
CA ILE A 315 11.22 -11.38 6.65
C ILE A 315 10.10 -10.67 5.88
N ILE A 316 8.87 -11.20 5.96
CA ILE A 316 7.72 -10.71 5.22
C ILE A 316 7.19 -9.46 5.91
N SER A 317 7.08 -8.37 5.17
CA SER A 317 6.46 -7.13 5.65
C SER A 317 4.96 -7.30 5.85
N THR A 318 4.47 -6.86 7.00
CA THR A 318 3.04 -6.88 7.34
C THR A 318 2.53 -5.45 7.55
N PRO A 319 2.35 -4.67 6.47
CA PRO A 319 2.03 -3.24 6.56
C PRO A 319 0.69 -2.95 7.26
N LYS A 320 -0.22 -3.90 7.25
CA LYS A 320 -1.51 -3.80 7.96
C LYS A 320 -1.47 -4.43 9.37
N GLY A 321 -0.28 -4.86 9.83
CA GLY A 321 -0.08 -5.40 11.16
C GLY A 321 -0.54 -6.85 11.33
N GLY A 322 -1.28 -7.11 12.38
CA GLY A 322 -1.77 -8.44 12.76
C GLY A 322 -1.59 -8.70 14.25
N THR A 323 -1.68 -9.97 14.65
CA THR A 323 -1.66 -10.39 16.05
C THR A 323 -0.39 -9.97 16.80
N HIS A 324 0.77 -9.95 16.15
CA HIS A 324 2.04 -9.52 16.73
C HIS A 324 2.06 -8.02 17.06
N VAL A 325 1.54 -7.19 16.15
CA VAL A 325 1.42 -5.74 16.38
C VAL A 325 0.40 -5.47 17.49
N ALA A 326 -0.75 -6.15 17.45
CA ALA A 326 -1.76 -6.02 18.50
C ALA A 326 -1.24 -6.41 19.88
N GLY A 327 -0.42 -7.47 19.95
CA GLY A 327 0.26 -7.89 21.19
C GLY A 327 1.27 -6.85 21.68
N PHE A 328 2.09 -6.31 20.79
CA PHE A 328 3.05 -5.26 21.07
C PHE A 328 2.37 -3.99 21.62
N GLU A 329 1.39 -3.46 20.90
CA GLU A 329 0.68 -2.23 21.29
C GLU A 329 -0.03 -2.38 22.63
N GLN A 330 -0.69 -3.51 22.85
CA GLN A 330 -1.39 -3.80 24.12
C GLN A 330 -0.41 -3.85 25.30
N ALA A 331 0.70 -4.56 25.13
CA ALA A 331 1.70 -4.72 26.20
C ALA A 331 2.43 -3.41 26.48
N LEU A 332 2.81 -2.67 25.43
CA LEU A 332 3.47 -1.37 25.55
C LEU A 332 2.60 -0.40 26.33
N LEU A 333 1.34 -0.25 25.93
CA LEU A 333 0.38 0.61 26.61
C LEU A 333 0.16 0.21 28.06
N LYS A 334 0.01 -1.09 28.35
CA LYS A 334 -0.19 -1.61 29.71
C LYS A 334 1.03 -1.36 30.59
N ALA A 335 2.23 -1.64 30.09
CA ALA A 335 3.46 -1.46 30.84
C ALA A 335 3.71 0.02 31.18
N LEU A 336 3.55 0.92 30.21
CA LEU A 336 3.77 2.36 30.40
C LEU A 336 2.69 2.99 31.29
N ARG A 337 1.43 2.59 31.16
CA ARG A 337 0.38 3.00 32.10
C ARG A 337 0.71 2.62 33.53
N GLY A 338 1.10 1.36 33.77
CA GLY A 338 1.46 0.90 35.11
C GLY A 338 2.64 1.66 35.71
N GLN A 339 3.67 1.98 34.88
CA GLN A 339 4.80 2.79 35.33
C GLN A 339 4.41 4.24 35.63
N ILE A 340 3.54 4.85 34.82
CA ILE A 340 3.08 6.21 35.06
C ILE A 340 2.18 6.27 36.31
N GLU A 341 1.29 5.30 36.49
CA GLU A 341 0.46 5.18 37.72
C GLU A 341 1.31 5.03 38.96
N SER A 342 2.34 4.18 38.94
CA SER A 342 3.26 4.00 40.06
C SER A 342 4.06 5.26 40.39
N ASN A 343 4.28 6.15 39.40
CA ASN A 343 4.99 7.42 39.53
C ASN A 343 4.09 8.65 39.49
N ALA A 344 2.77 8.51 39.61
CA ALA A 344 1.78 9.53 39.35
C ALA A 344 2.02 10.83 40.14
N ARG A 345 2.43 10.73 41.42
CA ARG A 345 2.74 11.90 42.25
C ARG A 345 3.95 12.68 41.75
N LYS A 346 5.01 11.98 41.34
CA LYS A 346 6.25 12.57 40.81
C LYS A 346 5.99 13.24 39.47
N LEU A 347 5.20 12.60 38.61
CA LEU A 347 4.88 13.06 37.25
C LEU A 347 3.70 14.05 37.20
N LYS A 348 3.04 14.29 38.35
CA LYS A 348 1.89 15.21 38.45
C LYS A 348 0.78 14.91 37.44
N VAL A 349 0.38 13.62 37.35
CA VAL A 349 -0.58 13.12 36.37
C VAL A 349 -2.04 13.47 36.73
N GLY A 350 -2.36 13.58 38.03
CA GLY A 350 -3.75 13.78 38.46
C GLY A 350 -4.62 12.53 38.23
N ASN A 351 -5.87 12.75 37.82
CA ASN A 351 -6.85 11.69 37.53
C ASN A 351 -6.89 11.34 36.01
N ASP A 352 -6.01 11.93 35.23
CA ASP A 352 -6.01 11.78 33.79
C ASP A 352 -5.48 10.42 33.35
N LYS A 353 -6.06 9.86 32.27
CA LYS A 353 -5.70 8.56 31.75
C LYS A 353 -4.82 8.70 30.50
N ILE A 354 -3.75 7.91 30.48
CA ILE A 354 -2.91 7.74 29.31
C ILE A 354 -3.66 6.94 28.24
N GLU A 355 -3.70 7.43 27.02
CA GLU A 355 -4.25 6.75 25.86
C GLU A 355 -3.14 6.21 24.95
N LYS A 356 -3.49 5.36 23.99
CA LYS A 356 -2.55 4.76 23.03
C LYS A 356 -1.78 5.85 22.28
N GLU A 357 -2.47 6.89 21.85
CA GLU A 357 -1.89 8.00 21.09
C GLU A 357 -0.75 8.70 21.85
N ASP A 358 -0.89 8.87 23.17
CA ASP A 358 0.13 9.49 24.02
C ASP A 358 1.43 8.67 24.04
N VAL A 359 1.29 7.34 24.09
CA VAL A 359 2.40 6.38 24.08
C VAL A 359 3.08 6.29 22.73
N MET A 360 2.27 6.37 21.65
CA MET A 360 2.76 6.21 20.28
C MET A 360 3.40 7.49 19.73
N ALA A 361 3.17 8.65 20.36
CA ALA A 361 3.72 9.92 19.90
C ALA A 361 5.25 9.94 19.90
N GLY A 362 5.86 10.12 18.73
CA GLY A 362 7.31 10.09 18.50
C GLY A 362 7.94 8.70 18.58
N LEU A 363 7.13 7.63 18.60
CA LEU A 363 7.62 6.25 18.60
C LEU A 363 8.09 5.84 17.21
N THR A 364 9.33 5.38 17.11
CA THR A 364 9.82 4.54 16.02
C THR A 364 9.95 3.12 16.52
N ALA A 365 9.26 2.17 15.87
CA ALA A 365 9.27 0.77 16.27
C ALA A 365 9.43 -0.17 15.08
N VAL A 366 10.24 -1.20 15.25
CA VAL A 366 10.33 -2.35 14.34
C VAL A 366 9.94 -3.58 15.12
N VAL A 367 8.85 -4.22 14.73
CA VAL A 367 8.29 -5.41 15.40
C VAL A 367 8.50 -6.63 14.51
N THR A 368 9.28 -7.58 14.95
CA THR A 368 9.54 -8.82 14.23
C THR A 368 9.16 -10.04 15.05
N VAL A 369 8.55 -11.02 14.40
CA VAL A 369 8.33 -12.35 14.95
C VAL A 369 8.85 -13.40 13.97
N ARG A 370 9.44 -14.46 14.49
CA ARG A 370 9.89 -15.61 13.71
C ARG A 370 9.17 -16.85 14.20
N LEU A 371 8.49 -17.53 13.30
CA LEU A 371 7.78 -18.77 13.59
C LEU A 371 7.69 -19.62 12.34
N ALA A 372 7.60 -20.94 12.54
CA ALA A 372 7.30 -21.89 11.48
C ALA A 372 5.81 -21.77 11.09
N GLU A 373 5.51 -21.82 9.82
CA GLU A 373 4.14 -21.88 9.27
C GLU A 373 3.19 -20.77 9.79
N PRO A 374 3.53 -19.47 9.64
CA PRO A 374 2.64 -18.39 10.02
C PRO A 374 1.34 -18.39 9.19
N GLN A 375 0.21 -18.17 9.84
CA GLN A 375 -1.07 -18.01 9.17
C GLN A 375 -1.31 -16.53 8.87
N PHE A 376 -1.61 -16.18 7.63
CA PHE A 376 -1.92 -14.82 7.20
C PHE A 376 -3.38 -14.66 6.79
N GLU A 377 -3.92 -13.46 6.97
CA GLU A 377 -5.21 -13.09 6.43
C GLU A 377 -5.04 -12.72 4.94
N GLY A 378 -5.22 -13.72 4.06
CA GLY A 378 -5.17 -13.56 2.61
C GLY A 378 -3.82 -13.79 1.96
N GLN A 379 -3.84 -13.85 0.62
CA GLN A 379 -2.70 -14.20 -0.23
C GLN A 379 -1.56 -13.17 -0.21
N THR A 380 -1.88 -11.90 0.05
CA THR A 380 -0.90 -10.81 0.07
C THR A 380 -0.01 -10.79 1.32
N LYS A 381 -0.31 -11.64 2.31
CA LYS A 381 0.46 -11.79 3.57
C LYS A 381 0.63 -10.49 4.37
N GLU A 382 -0.28 -9.53 4.22
CA GLU A 382 -0.17 -8.21 4.85
C GLU A 382 -0.55 -8.18 6.33
N VAL A 383 -1.27 -9.20 6.81
CA VAL A 383 -1.78 -9.31 8.19
C VAL A 383 -1.48 -10.69 8.75
N LEU A 384 -0.80 -10.74 9.89
CA LEU A 384 -0.60 -12.01 10.61
C LEU A 384 -1.87 -12.37 11.39
N GLY A 385 -2.43 -13.55 11.09
CA GLY A 385 -3.64 -14.08 11.72
C GLY A 385 -3.39 -15.02 12.91
N THR A 386 -2.21 -15.64 13.05
CA THR A 386 -1.92 -16.63 14.10
C THR A 386 -2.24 -16.13 15.52
N PRO A 387 -3.33 -16.60 16.20
CA PRO A 387 -3.84 -15.96 17.42
C PRO A 387 -2.88 -16.03 18.62
N ALA A 388 -2.14 -17.13 18.75
CA ALA A 388 -1.25 -17.37 19.88
C ALA A 388 -0.11 -16.34 19.98
N VAL A 389 0.35 -15.80 18.82
CA VAL A 389 1.45 -14.83 18.73
C VAL A 389 1.13 -13.56 19.49
N LYS A 390 -0.13 -13.13 19.56
CA LYS A 390 -0.53 -11.94 20.32
C LYS A 390 -0.11 -12.00 21.77
N ASN A 391 -0.37 -13.12 22.44
CA ASN A 391 -0.07 -13.31 23.84
C ASN A 391 1.43 -13.51 24.08
N ILE A 392 2.12 -14.19 23.17
CA ILE A 392 3.58 -14.39 23.25
C ILE A 392 4.29 -13.04 23.17
N VAL A 393 3.97 -12.24 22.16
CA VAL A 393 4.54 -10.90 22.01
C VAL A 393 4.22 -10.04 23.22
N ALA A 394 2.96 -10.05 23.70
CA ALA A 394 2.57 -9.27 24.85
C ALA A 394 3.38 -9.67 26.13
N ASN A 395 3.61 -10.95 26.35
CA ASN A 395 4.38 -11.43 27.47
C ASN A 395 5.85 -11.05 27.39
N VAL A 396 6.47 -11.20 26.20
CA VAL A 396 7.88 -10.82 25.99
C VAL A 396 8.07 -9.31 26.22
N ILE A 397 7.20 -8.48 25.65
CA ILE A 397 7.28 -7.03 25.81
C ILE A 397 7.04 -6.61 27.26
N ALA A 398 6.04 -7.18 27.93
CA ALA A 398 5.79 -6.86 29.34
C ALA A 398 6.96 -7.23 30.24
N LYS A 399 7.57 -8.40 30.01
CA LYS A 399 8.75 -8.86 30.78
C LYS A 399 9.94 -7.95 30.54
N THR A 400 10.33 -7.74 29.31
CA THR A 400 11.55 -6.99 28.94
C THR A 400 11.45 -5.51 29.31
N LEU A 401 10.28 -4.88 29.13
CA LEU A 401 10.05 -3.53 29.66
C LEU A 401 10.04 -3.47 31.16
N GLY A 402 9.46 -4.46 31.86
CA GLY A 402 9.49 -4.56 33.30
C GLY A 402 10.92 -4.65 33.84
N GLU A 403 11.76 -5.48 33.24
CA GLU A 403 13.20 -5.58 33.59
C GLU A 403 13.90 -4.24 33.37
N ARG A 404 13.62 -3.52 32.30
CA ARG A 404 14.24 -2.23 32.00
C ARG A 404 13.80 -1.13 32.96
N PHE A 405 12.52 -1.03 33.27
CA PHE A 405 12.02 -0.04 34.23
C PHE A 405 12.49 -0.31 35.66
N ASN A 406 12.76 -1.57 36.00
CA ASN A 406 13.31 -1.98 37.28
C ASN A 406 14.86 -2.00 37.30
N SER A 407 15.52 -1.64 36.20
CA SER A 407 16.98 -1.63 36.10
C SER A 407 17.58 -0.66 37.10
N VAL A 408 18.69 -1.09 37.73
CA VAL A 408 19.48 -0.25 38.67
C VAL A 408 20.46 0.67 37.95
N LYS A 409 20.69 0.45 36.65
CA LYS A 409 21.63 1.24 35.83
C LYS A 409 21.15 2.68 35.71
N ARG A 410 22.06 3.62 35.91
CA ARG A 410 21.79 5.06 35.89
C ARG A 410 21.20 5.52 34.53
N ASP A 411 21.73 4.99 33.48
CA ASP A 411 21.28 5.36 32.10
C ASP A 411 19.85 4.88 31.81
N ASP A 412 19.52 3.61 32.16
CA ASP A 412 18.17 3.07 32.00
C ASP A 412 17.13 3.88 32.81
N LYS A 413 17.50 4.29 34.03
CA LYS A 413 16.64 5.13 34.87
C LYS A 413 16.42 6.52 34.27
N ALA A 414 17.48 7.12 33.73
CA ALA A 414 17.40 8.43 33.10
C ALA A 414 16.51 8.41 31.85
N GLN A 415 16.72 7.45 30.95
CA GLN A 415 15.92 7.30 29.73
C GLN A 415 14.46 6.95 30.03
N SER A 416 14.23 6.07 31.03
CA SER A 416 12.88 5.75 31.49
C SER A 416 12.14 6.99 32.01
N ALA A 417 12.84 7.81 32.81
CA ALA A 417 12.24 9.05 33.33
C ALA A 417 11.86 10.04 32.21
N LEU A 418 12.78 10.27 31.26
CA LEU A 418 12.53 11.13 30.10
C LEU A 418 11.33 10.64 29.28
N LEU A 419 11.24 9.33 29.05
CA LEU A 419 10.11 8.74 28.32
C LEU A 419 8.78 8.97 29.05
N LEU A 420 8.73 8.68 30.36
CA LEU A 420 7.50 8.86 31.14
C LEU A 420 7.08 10.34 31.18
N GLU A 421 8.05 11.27 31.30
CA GLU A 421 7.78 12.72 31.24
C GLU A 421 7.21 13.14 29.88
N LYS A 422 7.77 12.62 28.76
CA LYS A 422 7.23 12.87 27.42
C LYS A 422 5.79 12.38 27.30
N ILE A 423 5.52 11.13 27.64
CA ILE A 423 4.17 10.55 27.52
C ILE A 423 3.15 11.37 28.33
N VAL A 424 3.53 11.81 29.53
CA VAL A 424 2.66 12.67 30.34
C VAL A 424 2.48 14.05 29.71
N ALA A 425 3.50 14.61 29.08
CA ALA A 425 3.39 15.86 28.33
C ALA A 425 2.44 15.73 27.15
N GLU A 426 2.53 14.63 26.38
CA GLU A 426 1.61 14.34 25.28
C GLU A 426 0.16 14.17 25.76
N MET A 427 -0.07 13.42 26.83
CA MET A 427 -1.36 13.29 27.47
C MET A 427 -1.94 14.68 27.83
N LYS A 428 -1.17 15.53 28.49
CA LYS A 428 -1.61 16.88 28.86
C LYS A 428 -1.93 17.74 27.63
N SER A 429 -1.12 17.65 26.59
CA SER A 429 -1.33 18.33 25.32
C SER A 429 -2.64 17.88 24.66
N ARG A 430 -2.89 16.57 24.58
CA ARG A 430 -4.13 15.99 24.06
C ARG A 430 -5.35 16.46 24.86
N ILE A 431 -5.29 16.40 26.18
CA ILE A 431 -6.39 16.83 27.08
C ILE A 431 -6.65 18.33 26.91
N SER A 432 -5.57 19.15 26.91
CA SER A 432 -5.68 20.58 26.69
C SER A 432 -6.33 20.90 25.34
N ALA A 433 -5.91 20.22 24.27
CA ALA A 433 -6.51 20.36 22.94
C ALA A 433 -8.00 19.95 22.94
N ARG A 434 -8.34 18.86 23.64
CA ARG A 434 -9.74 18.40 23.78
C ARG A 434 -10.59 19.39 24.59
N THR A 435 -10.06 19.88 25.71
CA THR A 435 -10.73 20.88 26.54
C THR A 435 -10.90 22.20 25.78
N HIS A 436 -9.89 22.60 25.02
CA HIS A 436 -9.97 23.80 24.17
C HIS A 436 -11.04 23.61 23.09
N LYS A 437 -11.08 22.45 22.45
CA LYS A 437 -12.11 22.09 21.46
C LYS A 437 -13.52 22.07 22.09
N GLU A 438 -13.67 21.49 23.30
CA GLU A 438 -14.94 21.49 24.03
C GLU A 438 -15.36 22.90 24.47
N THR A 439 -14.41 23.71 24.95
CA THR A 439 -14.66 25.11 25.32
C THR A 439 -15.06 25.92 24.10
N GLN A 440 -14.42 25.66 22.95
CA GLN A 440 -14.76 26.28 21.69
C GLN A 440 -16.12 25.80 21.14
N ARG A 441 -16.41 24.49 21.28
CA ARG A 441 -17.75 23.95 20.99
C ARG A 441 -18.81 24.52 21.91
N ARG A 442 -18.55 24.68 23.21
CA ARG A 442 -19.47 25.31 24.15
C ARG A 442 -19.64 26.79 23.85
N LYS A 443 -18.57 27.53 23.52
CA LYS A 443 -18.64 28.90 23.02
C LYS A 443 -19.46 28.96 21.74
N ASN A 444 -19.18 28.09 20.77
CA ASN A 444 -19.92 28.04 19.50
C ASN A 444 -21.36 27.54 19.69
N ALA A 445 -21.66 26.69 20.67
CA ALA A 445 -23.02 26.26 21.01
C ALA A 445 -23.79 27.37 21.78
N LEU A 446 -23.11 28.18 22.58
CA LEU A 446 -23.67 29.38 23.22
C LEU A 446 -23.73 30.56 22.24
N GLU A 447 -22.85 30.61 21.24
CA GLU A 447 -22.85 31.51 20.11
C GLU A 447 -23.61 30.93 18.90
N SER A 448 -24.38 29.83 19.07
CA SER A 448 -25.07 29.10 18.00
C SER A 448 -26.19 29.86 17.28
N SER A 449 -26.17 31.15 17.37
CA SER A 449 -26.80 32.07 16.44
C SER A 449 -25.89 32.44 15.25
N SER A 450 -24.66 31.94 15.12
CA SER A 450 -23.76 32.31 14.02
C SER A 450 -22.97 31.19 13.40
N LEU A 451 -23.64 30.22 12.79
CA LEU A 451 -23.11 29.61 11.58
C LEU A 451 -22.68 30.71 10.60
N PRO A 452 -21.64 30.53 9.79
CA PRO A 452 -21.23 31.57 8.85
C PRO A 452 -22.46 32.13 8.13
N THR A 453 -22.63 33.43 8.14
CA THR A 453 -23.81 34.10 7.54
C THR A 453 -24.04 33.73 6.07
N LYS A 454 -23.00 33.19 5.43
CA LYS A 454 -23.03 32.71 4.06
C LYS A 454 -23.56 31.28 3.91
N LEU A 455 -23.69 30.50 4.99
CA LEU A 455 -24.26 29.15 4.94
C LEU A 455 -25.78 29.25 4.73
N VAL A 456 -26.26 28.53 3.72
CA VAL A 456 -27.69 28.31 3.50
C VAL A 456 -27.99 26.88 3.89
N ASP A 457 -28.38 26.69 5.16
CA ASP A 457 -28.55 25.33 5.72
C ASP A 457 -29.82 24.61 5.21
N CYS A 458 -29.89 23.32 5.41
CA CYS A 458 -31.05 22.49 5.12
C CYS A 458 -31.93 22.29 6.37
N ARG A 459 -33.13 21.77 6.18
CA ARG A 459 -34.12 21.57 7.25
C ARG A 459 -33.95 20.26 8.00
N THR A 460 -33.47 19.22 7.31
CA THR A 460 -33.29 17.91 7.94
C THR A 460 -32.25 17.94 9.04
N GLN A 461 -32.53 17.19 10.11
CA GLN A 461 -31.56 16.91 11.18
C GLN A 461 -30.91 15.54 11.02
N ASP A 462 -31.37 14.73 10.06
CA ASP A 462 -30.73 13.47 9.73
C ASP A 462 -29.43 13.71 8.95
N THR A 463 -28.32 13.49 9.63
CA THR A 463 -26.99 13.66 9.06
C THR A 463 -26.81 12.81 7.79
N MET A 464 -27.32 11.57 7.78
CA MET A 464 -27.08 10.66 6.65
C MET A 464 -27.88 11.06 5.41
N ASP A 465 -29.01 11.74 5.58
CA ASP A 465 -29.82 12.25 4.47
C ASP A 465 -29.35 13.62 4.00
N SER A 466 -28.64 14.39 4.82
CA SER A 466 -28.20 15.74 4.52
C SER A 466 -27.00 15.81 3.55
N GLU A 467 -27.00 16.81 2.68
CA GLU A 467 -25.98 17.06 1.67
C GLU A 467 -25.49 18.50 1.75
N LEU A 468 -24.17 18.69 1.85
CA LEU A 468 -23.53 20.02 1.80
C LEU A 468 -22.90 20.23 0.41
N PHE A 469 -23.39 21.19 -0.34
CA PHE A 469 -22.74 21.64 -1.57
C PHE A 469 -21.79 22.80 -1.24
N ILE A 470 -20.52 22.61 -1.57
CA ILE A 470 -19.52 23.71 -1.55
C ILE A 470 -19.48 24.28 -2.95
N VAL A 471 -19.98 25.53 -3.07
CA VAL A 471 -20.26 26.17 -4.36
C VAL A 471 -19.24 27.25 -4.64
N GLU A 472 -18.68 27.24 -5.84
CA GLU A 472 -17.74 28.26 -6.29
C GLU A 472 -18.47 29.58 -6.61
N GLY A 473 -18.11 30.64 -5.87
CA GLY A 473 -18.56 32.01 -6.12
C GLY A 473 -19.98 32.31 -5.64
N ASP A 474 -20.22 33.62 -5.45
CA ASP A 474 -21.53 34.12 -5.00
C ASP A 474 -22.59 34.11 -6.12
N SER A 475 -22.18 34.18 -7.39
CA SER A 475 -23.08 34.12 -8.57
C SER A 475 -23.76 32.78 -8.70
N ALA A 476 -22.99 31.70 -8.60
CA ALA A 476 -23.54 30.34 -8.64
C ALA A 476 -24.40 30.03 -7.40
N LEU A 477 -24.10 30.65 -6.24
CA LEU A 477 -24.94 30.52 -5.05
C LEU A 477 -26.38 30.98 -5.29
N GLY A 478 -26.58 32.09 -6.02
CA GLY A 478 -27.92 32.62 -6.33
C GLY A 478 -28.78 31.60 -7.06
N THR A 479 -28.25 31.01 -8.10
CA THR A 479 -28.92 29.98 -8.90
C THR A 479 -29.11 28.70 -8.10
N ALA A 480 -28.08 28.25 -7.37
CA ALA A 480 -28.14 27.05 -6.55
C ALA A 480 -29.17 27.15 -5.40
N LYS A 481 -29.39 28.33 -4.83
CA LYS A 481 -30.46 28.56 -3.83
C LYS A 481 -31.86 28.27 -4.36
N LEU A 482 -32.10 28.61 -5.61
CA LEU A 482 -33.38 28.35 -6.28
C LEU A 482 -33.49 26.88 -6.74
N ALA A 483 -32.37 26.30 -7.13
CA ALA A 483 -32.28 24.94 -7.68
C ALA A 483 -32.35 23.84 -6.59
N ARG A 484 -31.92 24.12 -5.35
CA ARG A 484 -31.80 23.10 -4.30
C ARG A 484 -33.11 22.63 -3.71
N SER A 485 -33.14 21.43 -3.18
CA SER A 485 -34.12 21.02 -2.18
C SER A 485 -33.74 21.58 -0.81
N SER A 486 -34.52 22.50 -0.26
CA SER A 486 -34.27 23.04 1.08
C SER A 486 -34.41 22.03 2.20
N ASP A 487 -35.01 20.89 1.94
CA ASP A 487 -35.25 19.88 2.96
C ASP A 487 -33.96 19.18 3.39
N PHE A 488 -33.09 18.83 2.44
CA PHE A 488 -31.88 18.07 2.73
C PHE A 488 -30.57 18.61 2.10
N GLN A 489 -30.64 19.71 1.31
CA GLN A 489 -29.45 20.28 0.66
C GLN A 489 -29.08 21.62 1.29
N ALA A 490 -27.87 21.70 1.84
CA ALA A 490 -27.23 22.89 2.33
C ALA A 490 -26.22 23.43 1.30
N LEU A 491 -26.00 24.75 1.27
CA LEU A 491 -25.07 25.42 0.37
C LEU A 491 -24.08 26.25 1.16
N LEU A 492 -22.79 26.10 0.84
CA LEU A 492 -21.71 26.95 1.36
C LEU A 492 -20.95 27.56 0.19
N PRO A 493 -21.07 28.86 -0.08
CA PRO A 493 -20.25 29.51 -1.10
C PRO A 493 -18.83 29.70 -0.60
N ILE A 494 -17.86 29.50 -1.50
CA ILE A 494 -16.46 29.86 -1.28
C ILE A 494 -16.05 30.96 -2.27
N ARG A 495 -15.25 31.93 -1.79
CA ARG A 495 -14.81 33.06 -2.60
C ARG A 495 -13.39 32.85 -3.09
N GLY A 496 -13.25 32.55 -4.38
CA GLY A 496 -11.97 32.37 -5.04
C GLY A 496 -11.19 31.16 -4.56
N LYS A 497 -9.89 31.16 -4.83
CA LYS A 497 -8.97 30.07 -4.48
C LYS A 497 -8.71 30.05 -2.97
N ILE A 498 -9.03 28.95 -2.31
CA ILE A 498 -8.72 28.77 -0.89
C ILE A 498 -7.21 28.61 -0.67
N LEU A 499 -6.78 28.71 0.56
CA LEU A 499 -5.38 28.52 0.95
C LEU A 499 -4.89 27.10 0.54
N ASN A 500 -3.71 27.03 -0.08
CA ASN A 500 -3.04 25.76 -0.30
C ASN A 500 -2.48 25.23 1.03
N VAL A 501 -3.23 24.31 1.65
CA VAL A 501 -2.90 23.75 2.97
C VAL A 501 -1.75 22.74 2.93
N GLN A 502 -1.25 22.35 1.77
CA GLN A 502 -0.03 21.55 1.66
C GLN A 502 1.21 22.38 2.03
N LYS A 503 1.16 23.71 1.75
CA LYS A 503 2.26 24.65 2.03
C LYS A 503 2.09 25.42 3.33
N ALA A 504 0.87 25.48 3.87
CA ALA A 504 0.53 26.31 5.00
C ALA A 504 0.66 25.57 6.34
N SER A 505 0.94 26.31 7.41
CA SER A 505 0.85 25.79 8.77
C SER A 505 -0.60 25.55 9.20
N VAL A 506 -0.82 24.74 10.24
CA VAL A 506 -2.15 24.54 10.84
C VAL A 506 -2.75 25.87 11.32
N ALA A 507 -1.92 26.75 11.88
CA ALA A 507 -2.36 28.06 12.35
C ALA A 507 -2.83 28.93 11.18
N ASP A 508 -2.11 28.96 10.06
CA ASP A 508 -2.50 29.70 8.86
C ASP A 508 -3.80 29.15 8.28
N MET A 509 -3.94 27.83 8.24
CA MET A 509 -5.16 27.15 7.76
C MET A 509 -6.38 27.53 8.61
N LEU A 510 -6.26 27.54 9.94
CA LEU A 510 -7.35 27.91 10.85
C LEU A 510 -7.64 29.40 10.83
N SER A 511 -6.68 30.24 10.48
CA SER A 511 -6.88 31.71 10.32
C SER A 511 -7.48 32.07 8.96
N ASN A 512 -7.41 31.20 7.97
CA ASN A 512 -8.03 31.44 6.67
C ASN A 512 -9.55 31.30 6.75
N THR A 513 -10.26 32.37 6.40
CA THR A 513 -11.72 32.47 6.54
C THR A 513 -12.48 31.38 5.80
N GLU A 514 -12.03 30.98 4.60
CA GLU A 514 -12.72 29.96 3.80
C GLU A 514 -12.48 28.55 4.39
N CYS A 515 -11.21 28.21 4.73
CA CYS A 515 -10.88 26.94 5.38
C CYS A 515 -11.59 26.81 6.73
N ALA A 516 -11.55 27.86 7.56
CA ALA A 516 -12.23 27.88 8.86
C ALA A 516 -13.75 27.70 8.71
N SER A 517 -14.37 28.37 7.73
CA SER A 517 -15.81 28.23 7.44
C SER A 517 -16.18 26.81 7.03
N ILE A 518 -15.38 26.15 6.20
CA ILE A 518 -15.61 24.76 5.78
C ILE A 518 -15.54 23.83 6.99
N ILE A 519 -14.49 23.96 7.81
CA ILE A 519 -14.31 23.14 9.03
C ILE A 519 -15.47 23.35 10.00
N GLN A 520 -15.87 24.60 10.22
CA GLN A 520 -16.97 24.96 11.11
C GLN A 520 -18.31 24.40 10.63
N VAL A 521 -18.61 24.51 9.34
CA VAL A 521 -19.86 24.03 8.75
C VAL A 521 -19.95 22.51 8.80
N ILE A 522 -18.85 21.79 8.52
CA ILE A 522 -18.81 20.33 8.65
C ILE A 522 -18.95 19.89 10.11
N GLY A 523 -18.43 20.66 11.05
CA GLY A 523 -18.66 20.47 12.49
C GLY A 523 -17.90 19.29 13.12
N ALA A 524 -17.05 18.61 12.36
CA ALA A 524 -16.31 17.41 12.78
C ALA A 524 -14.88 17.69 13.28
N GLY A 525 -14.43 18.95 13.27
CA GLY A 525 -13.06 19.33 13.58
C GLY A 525 -12.10 19.12 12.42
N SER A 526 -10.79 19.08 12.70
CA SER A 526 -9.77 18.91 11.67
C SER A 526 -8.52 18.20 12.18
N GLY A 527 -7.77 17.52 11.30
CA GLY A 527 -6.54 16.83 11.62
C GLY A 527 -6.73 15.73 12.68
N ARG A 528 -5.91 15.72 13.71
CA ARG A 528 -5.97 14.73 14.80
C ARG A 528 -7.28 14.80 15.63
N SER A 529 -7.96 15.93 15.62
CA SER A 529 -9.20 16.11 16.35
C SER A 529 -10.46 15.87 15.51
N PHE A 530 -10.30 15.38 14.30
CA PHE A 530 -11.42 15.08 13.42
C PHE A 530 -12.21 13.87 13.93
N ASP A 531 -13.50 14.06 14.11
CA ASP A 531 -14.45 13.03 14.58
C ASP A 531 -15.59 12.85 13.57
N LEU A 532 -15.58 11.75 12.84
CA LEU A 532 -16.53 11.48 11.78
C LEU A 532 -18.00 11.44 12.24
N GLU A 533 -18.22 10.96 13.48
CA GLU A 533 -19.57 10.88 14.05
C GLU A 533 -20.17 12.28 14.36
N SER A 534 -19.31 13.25 14.54
CA SER A 534 -19.70 14.64 14.76
C SER A 534 -19.97 15.42 13.47
N ALA A 535 -19.77 14.80 12.30
CA ALA A 535 -20.01 15.47 11.02
C ALA A 535 -21.49 15.77 10.82
N ARG A 536 -21.81 17.03 10.44
CA ARG A 536 -23.20 17.50 10.29
C ARG A 536 -23.86 17.02 9.01
N TYR A 537 -23.09 16.60 8.02
CA TYR A 537 -23.60 16.22 6.70
C TYR A 537 -23.13 14.82 6.30
N GLY A 538 -24.04 14.04 5.70
CA GLY A 538 -23.76 12.71 5.19
C GLY A 538 -22.98 12.71 3.88
N LYS A 539 -23.15 13.78 3.08
CA LYS A 539 -22.37 13.99 1.85
C LYS A 539 -21.88 15.42 1.75
N VAL A 540 -20.64 15.56 1.30
CA VAL A 540 -20.04 16.85 0.92
C VAL A 540 -19.78 16.80 -0.58
N ILE A 541 -20.38 17.72 -1.31
CA ILE A 541 -20.36 17.74 -2.77
C ILE A 541 -19.65 19.02 -3.22
N LEU A 542 -18.52 18.84 -3.91
CA LEU A 542 -17.75 19.95 -4.47
C LEU A 542 -18.37 20.36 -5.81
N MET A 543 -18.87 21.58 -5.90
CA MET A 543 -19.52 22.11 -7.08
C MET A 543 -18.76 23.35 -7.57
N SER A 544 -17.88 23.14 -8.53
CA SER A 544 -17.02 24.15 -9.16
C SER A 544 -17.31 24.26 -10.65
N ASP A 545 -16.95 25.37 -11.25
CA ASP A 545 -17.04 25.60 -12.68
C ASP A 545 -16.24 24.57 -13.49
N ALA A 546 -16.61 24.37 -14.75
CA ALA A 546 -15.97 23.39 -15.64
C ALA A 546 -14.70 23.93 -16.32
N ASP A 547 -14.14 25.03 -15.81
CA ASP A 547 -12.95 25.67 -16.32
C ASP A 547 -11.68 25.30 -15.52
N VAL A 548 -10.54 25.89 -15.91
CA VAL A 548 -9.22 25.64 -15.28
C VAL A 548 -9.20 26.14 -13.83
N ASP A 549 -9.85 27.26 -13.53
CA ASP A 549 -9.90 27.82 -12.19
C ASP A 549 -10.75 26.97 -11.25
N GLY A 550 -11.90 26.46 -11.72
CA GLY A 550 -12.74 25.52 -10.98
C GLY A 550 -12.04 24.18 -10.73
N ALA A 551 -11.25 23.68 -11.69
CA ALA A 551 -10.41 22.51 -11.48
C ALA A 551 -9.35 22.74 -10.40
N HIS A 552 -8.72 23.91 -10.37
CA HIS A 552 -7.76 24.29 -9.34
C HIS A 552 -8.42 24.43 -7.95
N ILE A 553 -9.57 25.07 -7.86
CA ILE A 553 -10.34 25.22 -6.61
C ILE A 553 -10.71 23.83 -6.07
N ARG A 554 -11.18 22.95 -6.92
CA ARG A 554 -11.48 21.55 -6.55
C ARG A 554 -10.24 20.82 -6.01
N THR A 555 -9.08 21.01 -6.64
CA THR A 555 -7.82 20.41 -6.17
C THR A 555 -7.41 20.95 -4.80
N LEU A 556 -7.56 22.25 -4.56
CA LEU A 556 -7.31 22.87 -3.24
C LEU A 556 -8.25 22.33 -2.15
N LEU A 557 -9.54 22.18 -2.48
CA LEU A 557 -10.53 21.57 -1.58
C LEU A 557 -10.19 20.11 -1.28
N LEU A 558 -9.84 19.33 -2.30
CA LEU A 558 -9.42 17.92 -2.12
C LEU A 558 -8.17 17.83 -1.24
N THR A 559 -7.21 18.76 -1.40
CA THR A 559 -6.02 18.83 -0.53
C THR A 559 -6.41 19.09 0.93
N LEU A 560 -7.37 20.01 1.17
CA LEU A 560 -7.89 20.31 2.51
C LEU A 560 -8.57 19.07 3.13
N PHE A 561 -9.45 18.40 2.38
CA PHE A 561 -10.14 17.20 2.85
C PHE A 561 -9.20 16.04 3.10
N PHE A 562 -8.28 15.77 2.19
CA PHE A 562 -7.32 14.67 2.33
C PHE A 562 -6.40 14.88 3.54
N ARG A 563 -5.91 16.10 3.75
CA ARG A 563 -4.92 16.38 4.78
C ARG A 563 -5.53 16.55 6.18
N TYR A 564 -6.71 17.15 6.28
CA TYR A 564 -7.30 17.53 7.57
C TYR A 564 -8.63 16.85 7.91
N MET A 565 -9.29 16.23 6.95
CA MET A 565 -10.59 15.54 7.12
C MET A 565 -10.60 14.18 6.41
N ARG A 566 -9.47 13.51 6.42
CA ARG A 566 -9.25 12.25 5.71
C ARG A 566 -10.29 11.17 6.01
N PRO A 567 -10.74 10.95 7.27
CA PRO A 567 -11.80 9.97 7.55
C PRO A 567 -13.11 10.24 6.80
N LEU A 568 -13.40 11.51 6.46
CA LEU A 568 -14.57 11.85 5.64
C LEU A 568 -14.44 11.35 4.20
N VAL A 569 -13.22 11.41 3.64
CA VAL A 569 -12.91 10.89 2.29
C VAL A 569 -12.92 9.37 2.28
N GLU A 570 -12.28 8.74 3.26
CA GLU A 570 -12.23 7.28 3.41
C GLU A 570 -13.61 6.66 3.64
N ALA A 571 -14.48 7.33 4.40
CA ALA A 571 -15.88 6.96 4.55
C ALA A 571 -16.70 7.17 3.26
N GLY A 572 -16.09 7.76 2.22
CA GLY A 572 -16.70 8.01 0.93
C GLY A 572 -17.85 9.01 0.97
N ARG A 573 -17.76 10.00 1.86
CA ARG A 573 -18.74 11.09 2.00
C ARG A 573 -18.40 12.32 1.14
N VAL A 574 -17.27 12.33 0.42
CA VAL A 574 -16.84 13.44 -0.45
C VAL A 574 -17.09 13.10 -1.91
N PHE A 575 -17.72 14.02 -2.62
CA PHE A 575 -18.09 13.87 -4.02
C PHE A 575 -17.74 15.14 -4.81
N ALA A 576 -17.48 15.00 -6.11
CA ALA A 576 -17.46 16.09 -7.07
C ALA A 576 -18.72 16.04 -7.92
N ALA A 577 -19.40 17.15 -8.04
CA ALA A 577 -20.50 17.31 -8.99
C ALA A 577 -19.97 17.28 -10.44
N VAL A 578 -20.75 16.72 -11.32
CA VAL A 578 -20.43 16.66 -12.76
C VAL A 578 -21.54 17.42 -13.49
N PRO A 579 -21.44 18.76 -13.64
CA PRO A 579 -22.38 19.54 -14.45
C PRO A 579 -22.20 19.19 -15.94
N PRO A 580 -23.25 19.37 -16.77
CA PRO A 580 -23.13 19.18 -18.20
C PRO A 580 -22.26 20.28 -18.84
N LEU A 581 -21.58 19.95 -19.91
CA LEU A 581 -20.80 20.90 -20.72
C LEU A 581 -21.65 21.53 -21.85
N HIS A 582 -22.59 20.79 -22.39
CA HIS A 582 -23.41 21.27 -23.51
C HIS A 582 -24.89 20.96 -23.30
N ARG A 583 -25.74 21.85 -23.88
CA ARG A 583 -27.17 21.68 -23.97
C ARG A 583 -27.57 21.70 -25.44
N VAL A 584 -28.12 20.60 -25.90
CA VAL A 584 -28.60 20.41 -27.28
C VAL A 584 -30.12 20.39 -27.28
N GLU A 585 -30.75 21.35 -27.96
CA GLU A 585 -32.19 21.43 -28.10
C GLU A 585 -32.60 20.83 -29.44
N ILE A 586 -33.21 19.65 -29.40
CA ILE A 586 -33.64 18.90 -30.59
C ILE A 586 -35.00 19.42 -30.99
N ILE A 587 -35.14 19.83 -32.25
CA ILE A 587 -36.37 20.39 -32.80
C ILE A 587 -37.28 19.22 -33.19
N ASN A 588 -38.41 19.11 -32.52
CA ASN A 588 -39.44 18.14 -32.87
C ASN A 588 -40.38 18.69 -33.94
N ALA A 589 -40.84 17.81 -34.81
CA ALA A 589 -41.80 18.18 -35.84
C ALA A 589 -43.21 18.45 -35.27
N GLY A 590 -43.86 19.51 -35.74
CA GLY A 590 -45.23 19.87 -35.37
C GLY A 590 -45.32 20.63 -34.04
N SER A 591 -46.42 20.44 -33.29
CA SER A 591 -46.70 21.17 -32.03
C SER A 591 -46.05 20.52 -30.79
N LYS A 592 -45.21 19.53 -30.93
CA LYS A 592 -44.51 18.90 -29.81
C LYS A 592 -43.41 19.82 -29.32
N ALA A 593 -43.26 19.92 -27.96
CA ALA A 593 -42.16 20.65 -27.36
C ALA A 593 -40.82 20.07 -27.83
N ASN A 594 -39.80 20.93 -27.95
CA ASN A 594 -38.44 20.51 -28.25
C ASN A 594 -37.91 19.61 -27.14
N GLU A 595 -37.11 18.63 -27.53
CA GLU A 595 -36.42 17.73 -26.57
C GLU A 595 -35.06 18.35 -26.21
N VAL A 596 -34.73 18.42 -24.96
CA VAL A 596 -33.42 18.91 -24.49
C VAL A 596 -32.56 17.72 -24.05
N VAL A 597 -31.35 17.66 -24.60
CA VAL A 597 -30.36 16.64 -24.23
C VAL A 597 -29.09 17.33 -23.73
N TYR A 598 -28.60 16.90 -22.57
CA TYR A 598 -27.36 17.39 -21.99
C TYR A 598 -26.23 16.40 -22.32
N THR A 599 -25.03 16.92 -22.58
CA THR A 599 -23.81 16.10 -22.73
C THR A 599 -22.72 16.58 -21.81
N TYR A 600 -21.93 15.63 -21.29
CA TYR A 600 -20.94 15.83 -20.24
C TYR A 600 -19.50 15.81 -20.75
N SER A 601 -19.30 15.53 -22.03
CA SER A 601 -18.01 15.58 -22.69
C SER A 601 -18.18 16.00 -24.16
N GLN A 602 -17.09 16.45 -24.78
CA GLN A 602 -17.06 16.75 -26.22
C GLN A 602 -17.35 15.50 -27.04
N GLN A 603 -16.82 14.36 -26.63
CA GLN A 603 -17.05 13.08 -27.32
C GLN A 603 -18.53 12.64 -27.28
N GLU A 604 -19.22 12.88 -26.16
CA GLU A 604 -20.66 12.63 -26.07
C GLU A 604 -21.46 13.54 -27.00
N LEU A 605 -21.08 14.82 -27.09
CA LEU A 605 -21.70 15.76 -28.00
C LEU A 605 -21.56 15.28 -29.44
N GLU A 606 -20.35 14.99 -29.88
CA GLU A 606 -20.07 14.50 -31.23
C GLU A 606 -20.87 13.22 -31.57
N SER A 607 -20.89 12.28 -30.63
CA SER A 607 -21.66 11.04 -30.75
C SER A 607 -23.17 11.30 -30.89
N LEU A 608 -23.68 12.26 -30.10
CA LEU A 608 -25.07 12.69 -30.16
C LEU A 608 -25.39 13.33 -31.51
N LEU A 609 -24.56 14.25 -32.00
CA LEU A 609 -24.76 14.93 -33.27
C LEU A 609 -24.77 13.96 -34.45
N ILE A 610 -23.83 13.02 -34.50
CA ILE A 610 -23.80 11.94 -35.48
C ILE A 610 -25.10 11.10 -35.45
N LYS A 611 -25.59 10.81 -34.25
CA LYS A 611 -26.85 10.06 -34.08
C LYS A 611 -28.07 10.83 -34.58
N LEU A 612 -28.13 12.14 -34.28
CA LEU A 612 -29.22 13.01 -34.73
C LEU A 612 -29.22 13.15 -36.26
N GLU A 613 -28.05 13.32 -36.87
CA GLU A 613 -27.89 13.39 -38.33
C GLU A 613 -28.37 12.09 -38.99
N LYS A 614 -27.98 10.92 -38.51
CA LYS A 614 -28.45 9.62 -38.98
C LYS A 614 -29.96 9.44 -38.83
N GLN A 615 -30.58 10.08 -37.86
CA GLN A 615 -32.03 10.05 -37.64
C GLN A 615 -32.80 11.13 -38.41
N GLY A 616 -32.09 12.03 -39.12
CA GLY A 616 -32.69 13.17 -39.82
C GLY A 616 -33.33 14.20 -38.88
N LYS A 617 -32.93 14.20 -37.58
CA LYS A 617 -33.44 15.16 -36.60
C LYS A 617 -32.61 16.45 -36.67
N ARG A 618 -33.29 17.57 -36.54
CA ARG A 618 -32.66 18.90 -36.46
C ARG A 618 -32.51 19.34 -35.03
N TYR A 619 -31.50 20.11 -34.74
CA TYR A 619 -31.27 20.75 -33.47
C TYR A 619 -31.04 22.26 -33.64
N LYS A 620 -31.20 23.01 -32.56
CA LYS A 620 -31.05 24.45 -32.56
C LYS A 620 -29.57 24.83 -32.50
N GLU A 621 -29.16 25.74 -33.37
CA GLU A 621 -27.83 26.34 -33.37
C GLU A 621 -27.88 27.82 -32.96
N PRO A 622 -26.85 28.38 -32.28
CA PRO A 622 -25.67 27.65 -31.78
C PRO A 622 -26.00 26.73 -30.59
N ILE A 623 -25.28 25.58 -30.46
CA ILE A 623 -25.36 24.70 -29.30
C ILE A 623 -24.86 25.49 -28.10
N GLN A 624 -25.63 25.48 -27.03
CA GLN A 624 -25.24 26.15 -25.80
C GLN A 624 -24.12 25.36 -25.10
N ARG A 625 -22.96 26.00 -24.87
CA ARG A 625 -21.87 25.47 -24.06
C ARG A 625 -21.85 26.21 -22.76
N TYR A 626 -21.79 25.46 -21.60
CA TYR A 626 -21.67 26.02 -20.29
C TYR A 626 -20.19 26.09 -19.93
N LYS A 627 -19.70 27.28 -19.60
CA LYS A 627 -18.35 27.52 -19.07
C LYS A 627 -18.34 27.56 -17.55
N GLY A 628 -19.44 27.96 -16.93
CA GLY A 628 -19.60 28.03 -15.50
C GLY A 628 -21.02 27.75 -15.03
N LEU A 629 -21.17 27.42 -13.77
CA LEU A 629 -22.45 27.12 -13.11
C LEU A 629 -23.39 28.34 -13.09
N GLY A 630 -22.84 29.54 -13.11
CA GLY A 630 -23.62 30.78 -13.16
C GLY A 630 -24.31 31.07 -14.51
N GLU A 631 -23.96 30.33 -15.55
CA GLU A 631 -24.59 30.43 -16.88
C GLU A 631 -25.85 29.55 -16.99
N MET A 632 -26.10 28.68 -16.03
CA MET A 632 -27.26 27.80 -15.99
C MET A 632 -28.43 28.47 -15.26
N ASP A 633 -29.63 28.29 -15.80
CA ASP A 633 -30.85 28.63 -15.06
C ASP A 633 -31.06 27.68 -13.90
N ALA A 634 -31.86 28.12 -12.90
CA ALA A 634 -32.10 27.31 -11.69
C ALA A 634 -32.72 25.94 -12.00
N ASP A 635 -33.64 25.88 -12.96
CA ASP A 635 -34.28 24.62 -13.37
C ASP A 635 -33.27 23.68 -14.04
N GLN A 636 -32.38 24.23 -14.87
CA GLN A 636 -31.31 23.46 -15.53
C GLN A 636 -30.32 22.91 -14.51
N LEU A 637 -29.90 23.73 -13.55
CA LEU A 637 -28.99 23.34 -12.48
C LEU A 637 -29.63 22.29 -11.55
N ALA A 638 -30.93 22.48 -11.24
CA ALA A 638 -31.69 21.50 -10.48
C ALA A 638 -31.72 20.14 -11.19
N GLU A 639 -32.20 20.11 -12.44
CA GLU A 639 -32.39 18.88 -13.21
C GLU A 639 -31.08 18.12 -13.48
N THR A 640 -29.99 18.82 -13.76
CA THR A 640 -28.74 18.18 -14.22
C THR A 640 -27.75 17.87 -13.12
N THR A 641 -27.74 18.69 -12.04
CA THR A 641 -26.63 18.70 -11.07
C THR A 641 -27.06 18.51 -9.62
N MET A 642 -28.28 18.92 -9.25
CA MET A 642 -28.72 18.90 -7.85
C MET A 642 -29.77 17.83 -7.54
N ASP A 643 -30.66 17.51 -8.46
CA ASP A 643 -31.67 16.46 -8.25
C ASP A 643 -31.03 15.07 -8.11
N ARG A 644 -31.35 14.39 -7.01
CA ARG A 644 -30.82 13.05 -6.69
C ARG A 644 -31.12 11.99 -7.78
N SER A 645 -32.21 12.14 -8.50
CA SER A 645 -32.67 11.18 -9.51
C SER A 645 -31.91 11.30 -10.84
N HIS A 646 -31.36 12.46 -11.16
CA HIS A 646 -30.80 12.73 -12.48
C HIS A 646 -29.31 13.12 -12.47
N ARG A 647 -28.83 13.67 -11.36
CA ARG A 647 -27.46 14.17 -11.25
C ARG A 647 -26.39 13.08 -11.35
N ALA A 648 -25.25 13.44 -11.90
CA ALA A 648 -24.05 12.63 -11.84
C ALA A 648 -23.08 13.15 -10.75
N LEU A 649 -22.66 12.27 -9.84
CA LEU A 649 -21.66 12.57 -8.82
C LEU A 649 -20.47 11.63 -8.96
N ARG A 650 -19.27 12.20 -8.98
CA ARG A 650 -18.04 11.43 -8.92
C ARG A 650 -17.60 11.30 -7.46
N ARG A 651 -17.68 10.10 -6.91
CA ARG A 651 -17.20 9.83 -5.55
C ARG A 651 -15.67 9.91 -5.49
N VAL A 652 -15.16 10.65 -4.53
CA VAL A 652 -13.73 10.71 -4.25
C VAL A 652 -13.34 9.47 -3.45
N ARG A 653 -12.33 8.74 -3.93
CA ARG A 653 -11.81 7.52 -3.28
C ARG A 653 -10.32 7.68 -3.06
N VAL A 654 -9.83 7.11 -1.98
CA VAL A 654 -8.41 6.93 -1.72
C VAL A 654 -8.16 5.44 -1.73
N GLU A 655 -7.68 4.92 -2.85
CA GLU A 655 -7.39 3.49 -3.03
C GLU A 655 -6.01 3.16 -2.48
N ASP A 656 -5.04 4.07 -2.67
CA ASP A 656 -3.70 4.02 -2.11
C ASP A 656 -3.37 5.36 -1.44
N ALA A 657 -3.26 5.33 -0.13
CA ALA A 657 -3.02 6.54 0.67
C ALA A 657 -1.59 7.08 0.49
N VAL A 658 -0.62 6.22 0.26
CA VAL A 658 0.79 6.62 0.06
C VAL A 658 0.94 7.27 -1.32
N ALA A 659 0.37 6.65 -2.35
CA ALA A 659 0.35 7.23 -3.70
C ALA A 659 -0.38 8.57 -3.73
N ALA A 660 -1.53 8.68 -3.05
CA ALA A 660 -2.27 9.94 -2.96
C ALA A 660 -1.44 11.04 -2.28
N GLU A 661 -0.72 10.73 -1.20
CA GLU A 661 0.14 11.69 -0.51
C GLU A 661 1.30 12.15 -1.40
N GLN A 662 1.92 11.25 -2.15
CA GLN A 662 2.95 11.58 -3.12
C GLN A 662 2.43 12.52 -4.23
N VAL A 663 1.23 12.25 -4.76
CA VAL A 663 0.61 13.11 -5.77
C VAL A 663 0.30 14.50 -5.20
N PHE A 664 -0.23 14.60 -3.98
CA PHE A 664 -0.46 15.91 -3.35
C PHE A 664 0.84 16.65 -3.08
N GLU A 665 1.90 15.97 -2.63
CA GLU A 665 3.21 16.60 -2.46
C GLU A 665 3.79 17.08 -3.78
N LEU A 666 3.73 16.27 -4.83
CA LEU A 666 4.18 16.62 -6.17
C LEU A 666 3.45 17.83 -6.73
N LEU A 667 2.10 17.81 -6.71
CA LEU A 667 1.27 18.83 -7.36
C LEU A 667 1.12 20.09 -6.51
N MET A 668 1.03 19.98 -5.18
CA MET A 668 0.65 21.04 -4.26
C MET A 668 1.77 21.42 -3.29
N GLY A 669 2.87 20.66 -3.21
CA GLY A 669 4.01 20.88 -2.32
C GLY A 669 4.89 22.07 -2.69
N ASN A 670 5.96 22.28 -1.91
CA ASN A 670 6.85 23.43 -2.05
C ASN A 670 7.84 23.29 -3.22
N ASP A 671 8.21 22.06 -3.57
CA ASP A 671 9.19 21.82 -4.62
C ASP A 671 8.57 22.01 -6.01
N VAL A 672 9.18 22.90 -6.79
CA VAL A 672 8.68 23.27 -8.13
C VAL A 672 9.30 22.38 -9.21
N ALA A 673 10.52 21.88 -9.00
CA ALA A 673 11.23 21.13 -10.04
C ALA A 673 10.52 19.82 -10.41
N PRO A 674 10.15 18.93 -9.46
CA PRO A 674 9.42 17.69 -9.79
C PRO A 674 8.08 17.97 -10.47
N ARG A 675 7.37 19.03 -10.06
CA ARG A 675 6.09 19.42 -10.67
C ARG A 675 6.26 19.87 -12.12
N ARG A 676 7.30 20.69 -12.39
CA ARG A 676 7.62 21.12 -13.74
C ARG A 676 7.95 19.92 -14.64
N ASP A 677 8.78 19.01 -14.14
CA ASP A 677 9.21 17.84 -14.89
C ASP A 677 8.01 16.92 -15.17
N PHE A 678 7.13 16.70 -14.19
CA PHE A 678 5.86 15.98 -14.37
C PHE A 678 4.96 16.61 -15.46
N ILE A 679 4.86 17.96 -15.48
CA ILE A 679 4.06 18.66 -16.50
C ILE A 679 4.68 18.48 -17.88
N ILE A 680 6.02 18.56 -17.99
CA ILE A 680 6.72 18.37 -19.28
C ILE A 680 6.54 16.94 -19.78
N ASP A 681 6.73 15.95 -18.92
CA ASP A 681 6.60 14.53 -19.27
C ASP A 681 5.17 14.14 -19.64
N SER A 682 4.18 14.81 -19.03
CA SER A 682 2.75 14.58 -19.34
C SER A 682 2.23 15.45 -20.48
N ALA A 683 3.02 16.33 -21.08
CA ALA A 683 2.54 17.28 -22.10
C ALA A 683 2.09 16.60 -23.38
N ASP A 684 2.66 15.47 -23.74
CA ASP A 684 2.34 14.70 -24.93
C ASP A 684 1.00 13.94 -24.80
N ASP A 685 0.57 13.66 -23.54
CA ASP A 685 -0.70 12.98 -23.25
C ASP A 685 -1.90 13.94 -23.15
N PHE A 686 -1.65 15.26 -23.25
CA PHE A 686 -2.68 16.27 -23.08
C PHE A 686 -3.41 16.54 -24.40
N GLU A 687 -4.68 16.16 -24.48
CA GLU A 687 -5.57 16.62 -25.51
C GLU A 687 -5.81 18.13 -25.35
N ARG A 688 -5.37 18.93 -26.33
CA ARG A 688 -5.53 20.40 -26.33
C ARG A 688 -6.95 20.88 -26.08
N ASP A 689 -7.94 20.09 -26.46
CA ASP A 689 -9.37 20.37 -26.30
C ASP A 689 -9.87 20.31 -24.85
N ARG A 690 -9.04 19.81 -23.91
CA ARG A 690 -9.34 19.81 -22.47
C ARG A 690 -8.84 21.05 -21.75
N ILE A 691 -8.07 21.88 -22.42
CA ILE A 691 -7.59 23.16 -21.89
C ILE A 691 -8.45 24.24 -22.54
N ASP A 692 -9.42 24.78 -21.81
CA ASP A 692 -10.05 26.04 -22.20
C ASP A 692 -9.02 27.17 -22.04
N ALA A 693 -8.42 27.56 -23.16
CA ALA A 693 -7.57 28.75 -23.25
C ALA A 693 -8.45 29.97 -23.54
#